data_fdca8c0c54d47f0518ea6377c965d938
#
_entry.id   fdca8c0c54d47f0518ea6377c965d938
#
_cell.length_a   1.000
_cell.length_b   1.000
_cell.length_c   1.000
_cell.angle_alpha   90.00
_cell.angle_beta   90.00
_cell.angle_gamma   90.00
#
_symmetry.space_group_name_H-M   'P 1'
#
loop_
_entity.id
_entity.type
_entity.pdbx_description
1 polymer ?
#
loop_
_entity_poly.entity_id
_entity_poly.type
_entity_poly.pdbx_seq_one_letter_code
_entity_poly.pdbx_strand_id
1 'polypeptide(L)'
;MPINLKKVASFGSACLLALCCLWNASMVVQAAPPTLPGYAHLLNHSDISSSQRGELLLGELQCVACHETDPASADRIWVRQAPDLSAIGSRVTPQFLTDYLKNPQAHVTGTLMPNIFHTSEKQARDGAVEYLTHFLTSLGGGLAAPKMGGSDAMVQKGDDLFHSIGCVACHGPQREDQEDSLYISLKHLASKTTVDALSDFLQNPSLSRPSGRMPHLRLDAKEARALSVFLLRDQLHNPQSLAADPGEEPGLGFAYYEIDGLNALPNFEDLTAHAEGSTDQITLNLPVSKRNNNYAIRYVGQLHAPTEGSYTFISISDDGSRIVIDGQVVVDNDGIHGRRARNGKINLSAGAHDFEVQFFNGGGGAELSVAWQPPGSSGRRGVPIPSDLLTTRTGKPMIPLGSAPFVSDPQKSRMGQRMFAAMSCVSCHPLDGLAPMRKAKRLNELDPDQNQGCLGDTIRRGLPHYDLADHQRADLKAALVAHAKTNPPLSPAETVQKTMAAFNCYACHQRDGLGGPSTALAEKYFQTTFEIDLGEEGKIPPRLDHAGAKFRPEALKSILTSDKLHVRHYMATRMPSFSPELADRFSQAIGAADDQPKFTEGPSFSEEMAAHGQRFVGVTGMACITCHRIAGQDALAIQGIDLSSVYDRVQPGWFRQFLLNPAAYNPETRMPQFWPDGKSPFPDILGGSPDQQVDSIWTYLSLKNSMPLPVGITPKGQ
;
A
#
# COMPACT_ATOMS: atom_id res chain seq x y z
N MET A 1 -68.20 44.20 5.54
CA MET A 1 -68.65 44.04 6.93
C MET A 1 -67.60 43.29 7.70
N PRO A 2 -66.94 43.85 8.71
CA PRO A 2 -65.87 43.26 9.44
C PRO A 2 -66.42 42.42 10.61
N ILE A 3 -65.89 41.23 10.82
CA ILE A 3 -66.12 40.42 12.00
C ILE A 3 -64.85 40.37 12.86
N ASN A 4 -65.13 40.73 14.09
CA ASN A 4 -64.29 41.02 15.22
C ASN A 4 -63.39 39.88 15.68
N LEU A 5 -62.09 40.10 15.76
CA LEU A 5 -61.11 39.36 16.52
C LEU A 5 -61.08 39.89 17.96
N LYS A 6 -61.59 39.13 18.93
CA LYS A 6 -61.12 39.18 20.32
C LYS A 6 -61.76 38.04 21.13
N LYS A 7 -60.87 37.24 21.72
CA LYS A 7 -60.96 36.20 22.75
C LYS A 7 -60.62 34.79 22.22
N VAL A 8 -59.37 34.46 22.34
CA VAL A 8 -58.90 33.25 22.98
C VAL A 8 -57.40 33.48 23.27
N ALA A 9 -57.10 34.00 24.43
CA ALA A 9 -55.80 33.97 25.05
C ALA A 9 -56.01 33.39 26.46
N SER A 10 -55.29 32.31 26.73
CA SER A 10 -55.04 31.63 28.00
C SER A 10 -55.55 30.17 28.02
N PHE A 11 -54.75 29.32 27.50
CA PHE A 11 -54.55 27.91 27.94
C PHE A 11 -53.45 27.33 27.00
N GLY A 12 -52.20 27.44 27.41
CA GLY A 12 -51.12 26.90 26.56
C GLY A 12 -49.72 27.15 27.06
N SER A 13 -49.52 27.36 28.37
CA SER A 13 -48.12 27.55 28.88
C SER A 13 -47.69 26.53 29.93
N ALA A 14 -48.45 25.46 30.15
CA ALA A 14 -48.08 24.45 31.16
C ALA A 14 -47.70 23.07 30.58
N CYS A 15 -47.80 22.84 29.26
CA CYS A 15 -47.46 21.54 28.65
C CYS A 15 -46.15 21.51 27.86
N LEU A 16 -45.45 22.64 27.68
CA LEU A 16 -44.19 22.66 26.92
C LEU A 16 -42.91 22.46 27.78
N LEU A 17 -43.02 22.49 29.12
CA LEU A 17 -41.93 22.22 30.05
C LEU A 17 -41.83 20.76 30.51
N ALA A 18 -42.82 19.93 30.25
CA ALA A 18 -42.77 18.50 30.61
C ALA A 18 -42.28 17.57 29.49
N LEU A 19 -42.12 18.05 28.25
CA LEU A 19 -41.58 17.25 27.13
C LEU A 19 -40.07 17.44 26.88
N CYS A 20 -39.43 18.40 27.53
CA CYS A 20 -37.96 18.58 27.44
C CYS A 20 -37.14 17.73 28.43
N CYS A 21 -37.78 17.03 29.37
CA CYS A 21 -37.04 16.25 30.38
C CYS A 21 -36.99 14.75 30.13
N LEU A 22 -37.48 14.24 29.00
CA LEU A 22 -37.52 12.80 28.70
C LEU A 22 -36.64 12.38 27.50
N TRP A 23 -35.77 13.25 26.97
CA TRP A 23 -34.85 12.88 25.90
C TRP A 23 -33.38 13.06 26.27
N ASN A 24 -33.01 12.71 27.49
CA ASN A 24 -31.68 12.24 27.81
C ASN A 24 -31.66 10.69 27.80
N ALA A 25 -32.17 10.09 26.77
CA ALA A 25 -31.74 8.76 26.39
C ALA A 25 -30.29 8.93 25.99
N SER A 26 -29.36 8.60 26.90
CA SER A 26 -27.98 8.34 26.55
C SER A 26 -28.05 7.39 25.37
N MET A 27 -27.79 7.89 24.14
CA MET A 27 -27.47 7.03 23.02
C MET A 27 -26.25 6.25 23.50
N VAL A 28 -26.44 5.03 23.94
CA VAL A 28 -25.39 4.05 24.05
C VAL A 28 -24.91 3.89 22.61
N VAL A 29 -23.86 4.60 22.25
CA VAL A 29 -23.17 4.35 20.98
C VAL A 29 -22.73 2.91 21.03
N GLN A 30 -23.50 2.05 20.38
CA GLN A 30 -23.18 0.64 20.31
C GLN A 30 -21.83 0.57 19.57
N ALA A 31 -20.84 -0.03 20.20
CA ALA A 31 -19.52 -0.16 19.60
C ALA A 31 -19.63 -0.93 18.28
N ALA A 32 -18.89 -0.49 17.26
CA ALA A 32 -18.93 -1.15 15.96
C ALA A 32 -18.31 -2.55 16.06
N PRO A 33 -18.90 -3.56 15.41
CA PRO A 33 -18.35 -4.90 15.40
C PRO A 33 -16.99 -4.93 14.68
N PRO A 34 -16.14 -5.96 14.94
CA PRO A 34 -14.88 -6.15 14.26
C PRO A 34 -15.02 -6.09 12.73
N THR A 35 -14.27 -5.19 12.10
CA THR A 35 -14.28 -5.02 10.64
C THR A 35 -13.33 -6.02 9.99
N LEU A 36 -13.89 -6.91 9.21
CA LEU A 36 -13.21 -8.00 8.51
C LEU A 36 -13.68 -8.02 7.04
N PRO A 37 -13.04 -7.23 6.16
CA PRO A 37 -13.49 -7.11 4.76
C PRO A 37 -13.61 -8.45 4.05
N GLY A 38 -12.61 -9.34 4.22
CA GLY A 38 -12.65 -10.67 3.63
C GLY A 38 -13.82 -11.53 4.11
N TYR A 39 -14.19 -11.45 5.38
CA TYR A 39 -15.37 -12.11 5.92
C TYR A 39 -16.67 -11.52 5.34
N ALA A 40 -16.71 -10.20 5.18
CA ALA A 40 -17.90 -9.52 4.63
C ALA A 40 -18.17 -9.96 3.18
N HIS A 41 -17.17 -10.22 2.37
CA HIS A 41 -17.34 -10.79 1.02
C HIS A 41 -18.01 -12.16 1.05
N LEU A 42 -17.82 -12.95 2.11
CA LEU A 42 -18.41 -14.29 2.23
C LEU A 42 -19.86 -14.30 2.71
N LEU A 43 -20.35 -13.22 3.34
CA LEU A 43 -21.67 -13.17 3.95
C LEU A 43 -22.82 -13.35 2.95
N ASN A 44 -22.66 -12.79 1.77
CA ASN A 44 -23.74 -12.75 0.76
C ASN A 44 -23.68 -13.94 -0.22
N HIS A 45 -22.85 -14.95 0.05
CA HIS A 45 -22.72 -16.10 -0.85
C HIS A 45 -23.40 -17.35 -0.26
N SER A 46 -24.40 -17.88 -0.97
CA SER A 46 -25.24 -18.97 -0.50
C SER A 46 -24.49 -20.28 -0.26
N ASP A 47 -23.41 -20.51 -1.00
CA ASP A 47 -22.66 -21.78 -0.99
C ASP A 47 -21.63 -21.85 0.15
N ILE A 48 -21.50 -20.76 0.93
CA ILE A 48 -20.58 -20.69 2.05
C ILE A 48 -21.33 -20.82 3.37
N SER A 49 -21.08 -21.92 4.06
CA SER A 49 -21.76 -22.24 5.32
C SER A 49 -21.33 -21.32 6.47
N SER A 50 -22.20 -21.17 7.47
CA SER A 50 -21.87 -20.48 8.71
C SER A 50 -20.62 -21.03 9.40
N SER A 51 -20.40 -22.35 9.34
CA SER A 51 -19.19 -22.95 9.96
C SER A 51 -17.90 -22.54 9.22
N GLN A 52 -17.90 -22.46 7.88
CA GLN A 52 -16.75 -22.00 7.11
C GLN A 52 -16.42 -20.52 7.39
N ARG A 53 -17.45 -19.66 7.46
CA ARG A 53 -17.26 -18.25 7.87
C ARG A 53 -16.77 -18.13 9.29
N GLY A 54 -17.31 -18.97 10.19
CA GLY A 54 -16.87 -19.03 11.60
C GLY A 54 -15.42 -19.50 11.76
N GLU A 55 -14.96 -20.46 10.96
CA GLU A 55 -13.54 -20.87 10.95
C GLU A 55 -12.60 -19.71 10.57
N LEU A 56 -13.00 -18.86 9.61
CA LEU A 56 -12.26 -17.64 9.30
C LEU A 56 -12.20 -16.72 10.53
N LEU A 57 -13.34 -16.50 11.20
CA LEU A 57 -13.41 -15.67 12.41
C LEU A 57 -12.56 -16.21 13.56
N LEU A 58 -12.52 -17.53 13.78
CA LEU A 58 -11.67 -18.15 14.81
C LEU A 58 -10.18 -17.78 14.64
N GLY A 59 -9.72 -17.76 13.40
CA GLY A 59 -8.35 -17.36 13.04
C GLY A 59 -8.14 -15.85 13.13
N GLU A 60 -9.06 -15.06 12.59
CA GLU A 60 -8.97 -13.61 12.52
C GLU A 60 -9.06 -12.93 13.90
N LEU A 61 -9.93 -13.43 14.79
CA LEU A 61 -10.08 -12.94 16.15
C LEU A 61 -9.11 -13.63 17.14
N GLN A 62 -8.27 -14.53 16.64
CA GLN A 62 -7.26 -15.23 17.41
C GLN A 62 -7.80 -16.05 18.60
N CYS A 63 -8.97 -16.65 18.46
CA CYS A 63 -9.53 -17.52 19.52
C CYS A 63 -8.56 -18.66 19.87
N VAL A 64 -7.82 -19.15 18.86
CA VAL A 64 -6.82 -20.22 19.01
C VAL A 64 -5.52 -19.79 19.71
N ALA A 65 -5.32 -18.50 19.97
CA ALA A 65 -4.21 -18.03 20.81
C ALA A 65 -4.37 -18.43 22.30
N CYS A 66 -5.61 -18.64 22.74
CA CYS A 66 -5.94 -19.12 24.06
C CYS A 66 -6.45 -20.56 24.04
N HIS A 67 -7.19 -20.96 23.01
CA HIS A 67 -7.85 -22.25 22.86
C HIS A 67 -7.07 -23.14 21.91
N GLU A 68 -6.22 -24.01 22.46
CA GLU A 68 -5.44 -24.95 21.65
C GLU A 68 -6.35 -25.79 20.74
N THR A 69 -5.91 -26.00 19.50
CA THR A 69 -6.59 -26.87 18.52
C THR A 69 -5.92 -28.24 18.44
N ASP A 70 -6.66 -29.24 17.99
CA ASP A 70 -6.07 -30.47 17.50
C ASP A 70 -5.41 -30.24 16.12
N PRO A 71 -4.50 -31.11 15.67
CA PRO A 71 -3.78 -30.89 14.40
C PRO A 71 -4.69 -30.75 13.18
N ALA A 72 -5.78 -31.51 13.08
CA ALA A 72 -6.71 -31.44 11.94
C ALA A 72 -7.46 -30.10 11.89
N SER A 73 -7.87 -29.60 13.05
CA SER A 73 -8.48 -28.27 13.18
C SER A 73 -7.48 -27.14 12.93
N ALA A 74 -6.20 -27.33 13.31
CA ALA A 74 -5.16 -26.33 13.08
C ALA A 74 -4.92 -26.06 11.59
N ASP A 75 -4.98 -27.07 10.73
CA ASP A 75 -4.84 -26.93 9.30
C ASP A 75 -6.02 -26.17 8.65
N ARG A 76 -7.18 -26.18 9.29
CA ARG A 76 -8.39 -25.48 8.85
C ARG A 76 -8.44 -24.03 9.31
N ILE A 77 -7.85 -23.69 10.44
CA ILE A 77 -7.92 -22.35 11.04
C ILE A 77 -6.62 -21.59 10.78
N TRP A 78 -6.71 -20.55 9.96
CA TRP A 78 -5.57 -19.68 9.69
C TRP A 78 -5.37 -18.69 10.84
N VAL A 79 -4.37 -18.96 11.66
CA VAL A 79 -4.01 -18.08 12.78
C VAL A 79 -3.40 -16.79 12.23
N ARG A 80 -4.05 -15.67 12.53
CA ARG A 80 -3.59 -14.34 12.14
C ARG A 80 -2.93 -13.67 13.32
N GLN A 81 -1.61 -13.69 13.36
CA GLN A 81 -0.84 -13.13 14.47
C GLN A 81 -1.24 -11.69 14.79
N ALA A 82 -1.29 -11.33 16.07
CA ALA A 82 -1.43 -9.96 16.52
C ALA A 82 -0.19 -9.12 16.16
N PRO A 83 -0.29 -7.79 16.21
CA PRO A 83 0.88 -6.93 16.02
C PRO A 83 2.00 -7.29 16.99
N ASP A 84 3.24 -7.28 16.48
CA ASP A 84 4.43 -7.36 17.30
C ASP A 84 4.55 -6.09 18.16
N LEU A 85 4.69 -6.28 19.47
CA LEU A 85 4.80 -5.19 20.43
C LEU A 85 6.24 -4.95 20.91
N SER A 86 7.24 -5.71 20.44
CA SER A 86 8.63 -5.60 20.89
C SER A 86 9.22 -4.19 20.77
N ALA A 87 8.74 -3.40 19.82
CA ALA A 87 9.12 -2.00 19.58
C ALA A 87 7.92 -1.05 19.52
N ILE A 88 6.83 -1.33 20.24
CA ILE A 88 5.61 -0.52 20.14
C ILE A 88 5.80 0.91 20.63
N GLY A 89 6.65 1.13 21.63
CA GLY A 89 6.92 2.46 22.19
C GLY A 89 7.55 3.42 21.19
N SER A 90 8.32 2.92 20.22
CA SER A 90 8.91 3.77 19.15
C SER A 90 7.94 4.06 17.98
N ARG A 91 6.74 3.48 17.99
CA ARG A 91 5.78 3.57 16.87
C ARG A 91 4.46 4.25 17.23
N VAL A 92 4.11 4.29 18.50
CA VAL A 92 2.78 4.72 18.96
C VAL A 92 2.89 5.67 20.13
N THR A 93 2.08 6.74 20.12
CA THR A 93 2.07 7.71 21.22
C THR A 93 1.57 7.09 22.53
N PRO A 94 2.12 7.45 23.68
CA PRO A 94 1.66 6.97 25.00
C PRO A 94 0.17 7.29 25.25
N GLN A 95 -0.29 8.46 24.79
CA GLN A 95 -1.69 8.84 24.95
C GLN A 95 -2.63 7.91 24.17
N PHE A 96 -2.29 7.60 22.90
CA PHE A 96 -3.06 6.64 22.11
C PHE A 96 -3.09 5.26 22.78
N LEU A 97 -1.95 4.75 23.30
CA LEU A 97 -1.91 3.48 24.02
C LEU A 97 -2.85 3.50 25.23
N THR A 98 -2.82 4.59 26.01
CA THR A 98 -3.68 4.75 27.19
C THR A 98 -5.17 4.67 26.81
N ASP A 99 -5.60 5.43 25.80
CA ASP A 99 -7.00 5.51 25.43
C ASP A 99 -7.47 4.22 24.73
N TYR A 100 -6.64 3.66 23.88
CA TYR A 100 -6.92 2.41 23.21
C TYR A 100 -7.05 1.22 24.17
N LEU A 101 -6.18 1.13 25.17
CA LEU A 101 -6.25 0.08 26.18
C LEU A 101 -7.50 0.20 27.07
N LYS A 102 -7.96 1.42 27.37
CA LYS A 102 -9.19 1.64 28.15
C LYS A 102 -10.42 1.08 27.47
N ASN A 103 -10.56 1.33 26.17
CA ASN A 103 -11.67 0.84 25.37
C ASN A 103 -11.28 0.81 23.88
N PRO A 104 -10.75 -0.32 23.36
CA PRO A 104 -10.29 -0.44 22.00
C PRO A 104 -11.35 -0.07 20.94
N GLN A 105 -12.58 -0.54 21.11
CA GLN A 105 -13.66 -0.37 20.14
C GLN A 105 -14.15 1.08 20.05
N ALA A 106 -14.20 1.77 21.18
CA ALA A 106 -14.58 3.20 21.21
C ALA A 106 -13.49 4.09 20.60
N HIS A 107 -12.22 3.65 20.64
CA HIS A 107 -11.08 4.43 20.16
C HIS A 107 -10.73 4.15 18.69
N VAL A 108 -10.89 2.89 18.24
CA VAL A 108 -10.66 2.46 16.88
C VAL A 108 -11.84 1.65 16.38
N THR A 109 -12.67 2.27 15.55
CA THR A 109 -13.85 1.62 14.96
C THR A 109 -13.47 0.34 14.22
N GLY A 110 -14.16 -0.75 14.48
CA GLY A 110 -13.96 -2.04 13.82
C GLY A 110 -12.68 -2.78 14.23
N THR A 111 -12.01 -2.37 15.32
CA THR A 111 -10.80 -3.05 15.80
C THR A 111 -11.04 -4.52 16.13
N LEU A 112 -10.02 -5.36 15.85
CA LEU A 112 -10.02 -6.78 16.19
C LEU A 112 -9.52 -7.03 17.63
N MET A 113 -8.94 -6.02 18.29
CA MET A 113 -8.50 -6.15 19.67
C MET A 113 -9.69 -6.14 20.63
N PRO A 114 -9.88 -7.18 21.45
CA PRO A 114 -10.98 -7.22 22.40
C PRO A 114 -10.78 -6.25 23.57
N ASN A 115 -11.87 -5.87 24.22
CA ASN A 115 -11.83 -5.12 25.46
C ASN A 115 -11.63 -6.07 26.64
N ILE A 116 -10.51 -5.99 27.31
CA ILE A 116 -10.17 -6.79 28.50
C ILE A 116 -10.73 -6.14 29.79
N PHE A 117 -11.02 -4.84 29.74
CA PHE A 117 -11.42 -4.04 30.91
C PHE A 117 -12.93 -3.75 30.97
N HIS A 118 -13.75 -4.38 30.12
CA HIS A 118 -15.18 -4.09 29.97
C HIS A 118 -15.98 -4.19 31.28
N THR A 119 -15.57 -5.08 32.22
CA THR A 119 -16.23 -5.23 33.55
C THR A 119 -15.41 -4.65 34.70
N SER A 120 -14.36 -3.89 34.41
CA SER A 120 -13.46 -3.37 35.45
C SER A 120 -14.01 -2.06 36.02
N GLU A 121 -13.93 -1.91 37.34
CA GLU A 121 -14.15 -0.63 38.00
C GLU A 121 -13.18 0.42 37.44
N LYS A 122 -13.67 1.66 37.25
CA LYS A 122 -12.94 2.74 36.60
C LYS A 122 -11.53 2.93 37.18
N GLN A 123 -11.43 3.01 38.51
CA GLN A 123 -10.14 3.23 39.19
C GLN A 123 -9.15 2.07 38.98
N ALA A 124 -9.63 0.82 39.06
CA ALA A 124 -8.83 -0.37 38.83
C ALA A 124 -8.36 -0.48 37.37
N ARG A 125 -9.24 -0.16 36.42
CA ARG A 125 -8.91 -0.10 35.00
C ARG A 125 -7.84 0.97 34.72
N ASP A 126 -8.08 2.20 35.17
CA ASP A 126 -7.22 3.34 34.88
C ASP A 126 -5.81 3.12 35.46
N GLY A 127 -5.69 2.53 36.67
CA GLY A 127 -4.41 2.15 37.24
C GLY A 127 -3.70 1.02 36.49
N ALA A 128 -4.44 -0.01 36.05
CA ALA A 128 -3.85 -1.09 35.25
C ALA A 128 -3.38 -0.57 33.86
N VAL A 129 -4.17 0.28 33.22
CA VAL A 129 -3.80 0.88 31.92
C VAL A 129 -2.58 1.78 32.07
N GLU A 130 -2.46 2.55 33.15
CA GLU A 130 -1.27 3.35 33.45
C GLU A 130 -0.01 2.49 33.48
N TYR A 131 0.00 1.38 34.24
CA TYR A 131 1.13 0.47 34.30
C TYR A 131 1.46 -0.18 32.95
N LEU A 132 0.43 -0.63 32.22
CA LEU A 132 0.60 -1.20 30.87
C LEU A 132 1.17 -0.17 29.90
N THR A 133 0.73 1.08 29.95
CA THR A 133 1.27 2.15 29.09
C THR A 133 2.75 2.37 29.38
N HIS A 134 3.18 2.46 30.65
CA HIS A 134 4.59 2.58 30.99
C HIS A 134 5.42 1.39 30.48
N PHE A 135 4.90 0.17 30.59
CA PHE A 135 5.57 -1.01 30.07
C PHE A 135 5.69 -0.98 28.53
N LEU A 136 4.58 -0.80 27.83
CA LEU A 136 4.55 -0.80 26.37
C LEU A 136 5.40 0.33 25.78
N THR A 137 5.35 1.52 26.38
CA THR A 137 6.17 2.66 25.93
C THR A 137 7.67 2.41 26.14
N SER A 138 8.05 1.59 27.12
CA SER A 138 9.47 1.23 27.34
C SER A 138 10.01 0.26 26.29
N LEU A 139 9.14 -0.41 25.54
CA LEU A 139 9.53 -1.34 24.47
C LEU A 139 9.91 -0.57 23.20
N GLY A 140 11.16 -0.65 22.79
CA GLY A 140 11.69 0.02 21.59
C GLY A 140 12.15 1.47 21.78
N GLY A 141 12.28 1.93 23.05
CA GLY A 141 12.95 3.19 23.38
C GLY A 141 12.10 4.46 23.35
N GLY A 142 10.79 4.35 23.18
CA GLY A 142 9.89 5.51 23.09
C GLY A 142 9.81 6.14 21.70
N LEU A 143 8.77 6.92 21.48
CA LEU A 143 8.55 7.58 20.18
C LEU A 143 9.49 8.77 20.06
N ALA A 144 10.31 8.78 19.02
CA ALA A 144 11.21 9.90 18.74
C ALA A 144 10.41 11.15 18.38
N ALA A 145 10.96 12.31 18.72
CA ALA A 145 10.41 13.58 18.22
C ALA A 145 10.42 13.58 16.69
N PRO A 146 9.35 14.07 16.05
CA PRO A 146 9.31 14.16 14.59
C PRO A 146 10.46 15.02 14.09
N LYS A 147 11.32 14.47 13.25
CA LYS A 147 12.44 15.20 12.64
C LYS A 147 12.02 15.91 11.36
N MET A 148 11.02 15.37 10.71
CA MET A 148 10.63 15.77 9.37
C MET A 148 9.25 16.42 9.38
N GLY A 149 9.10 17.50 8.60
CA GLY A 149 7.84 18.18 8.37
C GLY A 149 7.05 17.63 7.19
N GLY A 150 5.94 18.28 6.89
CA GLY A 150 5.11 18.02 5.72
C GLY A 150 4.68 19.31 5.05
N SER A 151 4.27 19.23 3.78
CA SER A 151 3.74 20.33 3.00
C SER A 151 2.46 19.96 2.28
N ASP A 152 1.73 20.97 1.82
CA ASP A 152 0.51 20.75 1.03
C ASP A 152 0.82 20.00 -0.30
N ALA A 153 2.00 20.22 -0.88
CA ALA A 153 2.45 19.48 -2.07
C ALA A 153 2.66 17.99 -1.78
N MET A 154 3.23 17.65 -0.61
CA MET A 154 3.36 16.25 -0.17
C MET A 154 2.01 15.63 0.17
N VAL A 155 1.08 16.38 0.75
CA VAL A 155 -0.30 15.92 0.98
C VAL A 155 -0.94 15.55 -0.35
N GLN A 156 -0.84 16.42 -1.38
CA GLN A 156 -1.41 16.15 -2.71
C GLN A 156 -0.78 14.91 -3.34
N LYS A 157 0.54 14.78 -3.33
CA LYS A 157 1.25 13.62 -3.85
C LYS A 157 0.84 12.32 -3.14
N GLY A 158 0.69 12.36 -1.82
CA GLY A 158 0.23 11.22 -1.02
C GLY A 158 -1.23 10.87 -1.29
N ASP A 159 -2.09 11.87 -1.51
CA ASP A 159 -3.48 11.70 -1.89
C ASP A 159 -3.60 10.99 -3.26
N ASP A 160 -2.83 11.44 -4.25
CA ASP A 160 -2.81 10.82 -5.58
C ASP A 160 -2.31 9.38 -5.53
N LEU A 161 -1.24 9.10 -4.76
CA LEU A 161 -0.74 7.73 -4.56
C LEU A 161 -1.79 6.86 -3.86
N PHE A 162 -2.39 7.33 -2.77
CA PHE A 162 -3.39 6.58 -2.01
C PHE A 162 -4.56 6.13 -2.88
N HIS A 163 -5.01 7.00 -3.78
CA HIS A 163 -6.15 6.77 -4.65
C HIS A 163 -5.82 6.05 -5.96
N SER A 164 -4.54 5.86 -6.31
CA SER A 164 -4.14 5.19 -7.55
C SER A 164 -3.54 3.80 -7.37
N ILE A 165 -2.69 3.60 -6.33
CA ILE A 165 -1.92 2.36 -6.22
C ILE A 165 -2.66 1.19 -5.53
N GLY A 166 -3.90 1.41 -5.05
CA GLY A 166 -4.77 0.36 -4.51
C GLY A 166 -5.13 0.45 -3.03
N CYS A 167 -4.67 1.47 -2.28
CA CYS A 167 -5.01 1.63 -0.84
C CYS A 167 -6.52 1.73 -0.61
N VAL A 168 -7.23 2.38 -1.55
CA VAL A 168 -8.70 2.57 -1.51
C VAL A 168 -9.49 1.26 -1.49
N ALA A 169 -8.91 0.16 -2.00
CA ALA A 169 -9.60 -1.13 -2.02
C ALA A 169 -9.88 -1.70 -0.62
N CYS A 170 -9.02 -1.36 0.37
CA CYS A 170 -9.15 -1.84 1.75
C CYS A 170 -9.50 -0.73 2.75
N HIS A 171 -9.09 0.52 2.47
CA HIS A 171 -9.26 1.65 3.39
C HIS A 171 -10.34 2.64 2.97
N GLY A 172 -10.98 2.41 1.82
CA GLY A 172 -11.93 3.34 1.23
C GLY A 172 -11.32 4.66 0.78
N PRO A 173 -12.03 5.46 -0.02
CA PRO A 173 -11.59 6.78 -0.40
C PRO A 173 -11.51 7.71 0.82
N GLN A 174 -10.42 8.49 0.92
CA GLN A 174 -10.21 9.45 2.01
C GLN A 174 -10.63 10.89 1.62
N ARG A 175 -11.25 11.03 0.45
CA ARG A 175 -11.80 12.31 -0.08
C ARG A 175 -13.29 12.50 0.24
N GLU A 176 -13.94 11.46 0.70
CA GLU A 176 -15.38 11.43 1.00
C GLU A 176 -15.62 10.85 2.40
N ASP A 177 -16.59 11.39 3.14
CA ASP A 177 -17.01 10.84 4.44
C ASP A 177 -17.89 9.60 4.23
N GLN A 178 -17.34 8.56 3.59
CA GLN A 178 -18.04 7.27 3.46
C GLN A 178 -17.68 6.38 4.65
N GLU A 179 -18.62 6.18 5.54
CA GLU A 179 -18.57 5.11 6.54
C GLU A 179 -19.19 3.84 5.93
N ASP A 180 -18.38 3.06 5.22
CA ASP A 180 -18.77 1.72 4.81
C ASP A 180 -18.09 0.70 5.74
N SER A 181 -18.88 -0.23 6.27
CA SER A 181 -18.41 -1.31 7.16
C SER A 181 -17.38 -2.26 6.48
N LEU A 182 -17.22 -2.15 5.17
CA LEU A 182 -16.25 -2.91 4.39
C LEU A 182 -14.82 -2.33 4.48
N TYR A 183 -14.66 -1.07 4.93
CA TYR A 183 -13.35 -0.42 4.94
C TYR A 183 -12.74 -0.35 6.33
N ILE A 184 -11.41 -0.51 6.37
CA ILE A 184 -10.62 -0.38 7.60
C ILE A 184 -10.36 1.10 7.86
N SER A 185 -10.93 1.65 8.92
CA SER A 185 -10.82 3.06 9.28
C SER A 185 -9.38 3.50 9.58
N LEU A 186 -9.00 4.67 9.08
CA LEU A 186 -7.71 5.34 9.31
C LEU A 186 -7.83 6.63 10.16
N LYS A 187 -9.04 6.99 10.61
CA LYS A 187 -9.35 8.24 11.34
C LYS A 187 -8.50 8.47 12.61
N HIS A 188 -7.99 7.40 13.21
CA HIS A 188 -7.20 7.47 14.46
C HIS A 188 -5.70 7.71 14.26
N LEU A 189 -5.20 7.74 13.02
CA LEU A 189 -3.75 7.78 12.76
C LEU A 189 -3.10 9.06 13.24
N ALA A 190 -3.76 10.22 13.08
CA ALA A 190 -3.21 11.52 13.44
C ALA A 190 -2.84 11.67 14.93
N SER A 191 -3.51 10.95 15.84
CA SER A 191 -3.18 10.89 17.27
C SER A 191 -2.23 9.73 17.63
N LYS A 192 -2.07 8.75 16.74
CA LYS A 192 -1.41 7.49 17.04
C LYS A 192 0.10 7.53 16.84
N THR A 193 0.59 8.16 15.79
CA THR A 193 1.96 7.94 15.31
C THR A 193 2.56 9.18 14.67
N THR A 194 3.85 9.14 14.35
CA THR A 194 4.59 10.18 13.62
C THR A 194 4.73 9.81 12.14
N VAL A 195 5.10 10.80 11.31
CA VAL A 195 5.38 10.59 9.87
C VAL A 195 6.47 9.55 9.67
N ASP A 196 7.56 9.65 10.46
CA ASP A 196 8.70 8.74 10.35
C ASP A 196 8.27 7.29 10.66
N ALA A 197 7.62 7.07 11.81
CA ALA A 197 7.17 5.74 12.21
C ALA A 197 6.12 5.14 11.25
N LEU A 198 5.25 5.97 10.65
CA LEU A 198 4.29 5.49 9.65
C LEU A 198 4.97 5.19 8.31
N SER A 199 5.96 5.99 7.91
CA SER A 199 6.75 5.76 6.69
C SER A 199 7.52 4.44 6.77
N ASP A 200 8.18 4.16 7.89
CA ASP A 200 8.87 2.89 8.14
C ASP A 200 7.89 1.71 8.09
N PHE A 201 6.72 1.86 8.71
CA PHE A 201 5.66 0.85 8.66
C PHE A 201 5.18 0.58 7.23
N LEU A 202 4.94 1.62 6.43
CA LEU A 202 4.43 1.47 5.06
C LEU A 202 5.46 0.82 4.13
N GLN A 203 6.76 1.03 4.37
CA GLN A 203 7.82 0.36 3.61
C GLN A 203 7.93 -1.12 3.94
N ASN A 204 7.69 -1.53 5.19
CA ASN A 204 7.73 -2.94 5.58
C ASN A 204 6.68 -3.28 6.67
N PRO A 205 5.40 -3.40 6.29
CA PRO A 205 4.32 -3.66 7.25
C PRO A 205 4.48 -4.96 8.03
N SER A 206 5.09 -5.99 7.44
CA SER A 206 5.22 -7.32 8.03
C SER A 206 6.11 -7.36 9.27
N LEU A 207 7.07 -6.44 9.40
CA LEU A 207 7.92 -6.35 10.59
C LEU A 207 7.13 -6.11 11.87
N SER A 208 6.10 -5.28 11.81
CA SER A 208 5.29 -4.96 12.98
C SER A 208 3.90 -5.60 12.96
N ARG A 209 3.45 -6.07 11.80
CA ARG A 209 2.17 -6.77 11.60
C ARG A 209 2.36 -8.06 10.81
N PRO A 210 2.92 -9.10 11.43
CA PRO A 210 3.24 -10.37 10.76
C PRO A 210 2.00 -11.09 10.22
N SER A 211 0.80 -10.69 10.63
CA SER A 211 -0.45 -11.21 10.07
C SER A 211 -0.59 -11.04 8.55
N GLY A 212 0.12 -10.09 7.93
CA GLY A 212 -0.01 -9.77 6.52
C GLY A 212 -1.36 -9.13 6.13
N ARG A 213 -2.18 -8.66 7.11
CA ARG A 213 -3.43 -7.93 6.80
C ARG A 213 -3.18 -6.61 6.10
N MET A 214 -2.09 -5.92 6.45
CA MET A 214 -1.55 -4.84 5.64
C MET A 214 -0.41 -5.42 4.79
N PRO A 215 -0.62 -5.65 3.50
CA PRO A 215 0.38 -6.26 2.64
C PRO A 215 1.45 -5.24 2.22
N HIS A 216 2.58 -5.74 1.72
CA HIS A 216 3.68 -4.92 1.23
C HIS A 216 3.39 -4.45 -0.21
N LEU A 217 3.16 -3.13 -0.38
CA LEU A 217 2.83 -2.50 -1.68
C LEU A 217 4.05 -2.03 -2.48
N ARG A 218 5.26 -2.42 -2.09
CA ARG A 218 6.52 -2.08 -2.77
C ARG A 218 6.74 -0.57 -2.89
N LEU A 219 6.46 0.13 -1.80
CA LEU A 219 6.67 1.57 -1.72
C LEU A 219 8.16 1.88 -1.55
N ASP A 220 8.65 2.83 -2.30
CA ASP A 220 9.93 3.45 -1.99
C ASP A 220 9.81 4.44 -0.82
N ALA A 221 10.93 4.94 -0.32
CA ALA A 221 10.95 5.82 0.85
C ALA A 221 10.20 7.15 0.60
N LYS A 222 10.22 7.67 -0.64
CA LYS A 222 9.53 8.91 -0.99
C LYS A 222 8.02 8.72 -1.06
N GLU A 223 7.57 7.62 -1.65
CA GLU A 223 6.16 7.25 -1.72
C GLU A 223 5.58 6.99 -0.33
N ALA A 224 6.30 6.20 0.49
CA ALA A 224 5.89 5.91 1.86
C ALA A 224 5.76 7.19 2.69
N ARG A 225 6.70 8.13 2.50
CA ARG A 225 6.67 9.40 3.17
C ARG A 225 5.50 10.28 2.71
N ALA A 226 5.29 10.46 1.40
CA ALA A 226 4.18 11.24 0.87
C ALA A 226 2.83 10.69 1.37
N LEU A 227 2.66 9.37 1.35
CA LEU A 227 1.49 8.69 1.92
C LEU A 227 1.34 8.97 3.42
N SER A 228 2.45 8.93 4.18
CA SER A 228 2.42 9.22 5.63
C SER A 228 2.00 10.66 5.92
N VAL A 229 2.51 11.63 5.18
CA VAL A 229 2.12 13.04 5.29
C VAL A 229 0.64 13.22 4.96
N PHE A 230 0.16 12.61 3.88
CA PHE A 230 -1.27 12.63 3.52
C PHE A 230 -2.15 12.02 4.61
N LEU A 231 -1.80 10.85 5.11
CA LEU A 231 -2.59 10.14 6.13
C LEU A 231 -2.58 10.85 7.49
N LEU A 232 -1.54 11.63 7.78
CA LEU A 232 -1.39 12.41 9.00
C LEU A 232 -1.63 13.90 8.80
N ARG A 233 -2.24 14.33 7.68
CA ARG A 233 -2.41 15.75 7.32
C ARG A 233 -3.08 16.60 8.39
N ASP A 234 -3.92 16.01 9.24
CA ASP A 234 -4.53 16.74 10.36
C ASP A 234 -3.49 17.24 11.37
N GLN A 235 -2.32 16.62 11.43
CA GLN A 235 -1.21 17.08 12.27
C GLN A 235 -0.64 18.44 11.79
N LEU A 236 -0.74 18.77 10.51
CA LEU A 236 -0.32 20.08 9.97
C LEU A 236 -1.07 21.26 10.59
N HIS A 237 -2.28 21.02 11.07
CA HIS A 237 -3.14 22.00 11.72
C HIS A 237 -3.12 21.91 13.26
N ASN A 238 -2.30 21.03 13.84
CA ASN A 238 -2.14 20.93 15.28
C ASN A 238 -1.52 22.23 15.83
N PRO A 239 -2.12 22.89 16.82
CA PRO A 239 -1.56 24.12 17.43
C PRO A 239 -0.11 23.95 17.91
N GLN A 240 0.27 22.76 18.40
CA GLN A 240 1.64 22.46 18.79
C GLN A 240 2.59 22.46 17.58
N SER A 241 2.14 21.96 16.42
CA SER A 241 2.91 22.00 15.16
C SER A 241 3.10 23.45 14.66
N LEU A 242 2.11 24.31 14.82
CA LEU A 242 2.19 25.71 14.41
C LEU A 242 3.16 26.53 15.25
N ALA A 243 3.44 26.12 16.48
CA ALA A 243 4.36 26.80 17.42
C ALA A 243 5.80 26.23 17.37
N ALA A 244 6.04 25.15 16.64
CA ALA A 244 7.34 24.50 16.56
C ALA A 244 8.19 25.05 15.40
N ASP A 245 9.51 24.85 15.47
CA ASP A 245 10.42 25.19 14.39
C ASP A 245 10.11 24.40 13.11
N PRO A 246 10.37 24.97 11.90
CA PRO A 246 10.17 24.27 10.64
C PRO A 246 10.87 22.92 10.61
N GLY A 247 10.13 21.90 10.15
CA GLY A 247 10.68 20.57 9.95
C GLY A 247 11.43 20.44 8.62
N GLU A 248 12.24 19.40 8.50
CA GLU A 248 12.92 19.06 7.25
C GLU A 248 11.97 18.34 6.30
N GLU A 249 12.07 18.67 5.00
CA GLU A 249 11.41 17.98 3.89
C GLU A 249 12.46 17.47 2.90
N PRO A 250 12.22 16.37 2.20
CA PRO A 250 13.07 15.96 1.08
C PRO A 250 13.06 16.98 -0.05
N GLY A 251 14.24 17.25 -0.64
CA GLY A 251 14.41 18.17 -1.75
C GLY A 251 14.98 19.51 -1.34
N LEU A 252 14.85 20.49 -2.21
CA LEU A 252 15.36 21.85 -2.03
C LEU A 252 14.21 22.86 -2.14
N GLY A 253 14.26 23.92 -1.36
CA GLY A 253 13.49 25.12 -1.62
C GLY A 253 13.99 25.80 -2.88
N PHE A 254 13.09 26.33 -3.71
CA PHE A 254 13.49 27.18 -4.83
C PHE A 254 12.79 28.55 -4.75
N ALA A 255 13.49 29.57 -5.23
CA ALA A 255 12.96 30.91 -5.47
C ALA A 255 13.25 31.27 -6.94
N TYR A 256 12.19 31.70 -7.66
CA TYR A 256 12.24 32.08 -9.05
C TYR A 256 12.08 33.60 -9.17
N TYR A 257 12.92 34.22 -9.97
CA TYR A 257 13.02 35.66 -10.14
C TYR A 257 12.95 36.06 -11.61
N GLU A 258 12.21 37.11 -11.93
CA GLU A 258 12.17 37.72 -13.27
C GLU A 258 12.91 39.04 -13.24
N ILE A 259 14.03 39.14 -13.99
CA ILE A 259 14.94 40.27 -13.93
C ILE A 259 15.42 40.59 -15.35
N ASP A 260 15.12 41.78 -15.84
CA ASP A 260 15.51 42.21 -17.19
C ASP A 260 17.00 42.59 -17.24
N GLY A 261 17.67 42.24 -18.34
CA GLY A 261 19.06 42.60 -18.63
C GLY A 261 20.11 41.84 -17.81
N LEU A 262 19.78 40.60 -17.40
CA LEU A 262 20.72 39.72 -16.69
C LEU A 262 21.94 39.39 -17.57
N ASN A 263 23.14 39.60 -17.03
CA ASN A 263 24.42 39.22 -17.63
C ASN A 263 25.36 38.51 -16.65
N ALA A 264 24.96 38.40 -15.41
CA ALA A 264 25.61 37.66 -14.34
C ALA A 264 24.57 37.27 -13.27
N LEU A 265 24.95 36.38 -12.34
CA LEU A 265 24.13 36.02 -11.20
C LEU A 265 23.79 37.28 -10.35
N PRO A 266 22.53 37.54 -10.06
CA PRO A 266 22.14 38.69 -9.25
C PRO A 266 22.50 38.47 -7.77
N ASN A 267 22.49 39.57 -6.99
CA ASN A 267 22.49 39.43 -5.54
C ASN A 267 21.06 39.08 -5.09
N PHE A 268 20.83 37.82 -4.76
CA PHE A 268 19.52 37.27 -4.41
C PHE A 268 18.96 37.88 -3.09
N GLU A 269 19.82 38.35 -2.19
CA GLU A 269 19.38 38.93 -0.92
C GLU A 269 18.62 40.30 -1.09
N ASP A 270 18.85 40.96 -2.19
CA ASP A 270 18.22 42.25 -2.52
C ASP A 270 16.95 42.10 -3.34
N LEU A 271 16.50 40.86 -3.63
CA LEU A 271 15.42 40.59 -4.56
C LEU A 271 14.19 40.01 -3.87
N THR A 272 13.02 40.33 -4.41
CA THR A 272 11.77 39.61 -4.09
C THR A 272 11.49 38.55 -5.12
N ALA A 273 11.28 37.31 -4.69
CA ALA A 273 10.97 36.23 -5.56
C ALA A 273 9.60 36.43 -6.25
N HIS A 274 9.52 36.11 -7.54
CA HIS A 274 8.26 36.07 -8.29
C HIS A 274 7.42 34.85 -7.91
N ALA A 275 8.09 33.73 -7.64
CA ALA A 275 7.48 32.49 -7.13
C ALA A 275 8.47 31.72 -6.26
N GLU A 276 7.94 31.01 -5.28
CA GLU A 276 8.71 30.14 -4.39
C GLU A 276 8.03 28.78 -4.26
N GLY A 277 8.80 27.74 -3.93
CA GLY A 277 8.28 26.40 -3.72
C GLY A 277 9.36 25.42 -3.32
N SER A 278 9.06 24.12 -3.39
CA SER A 278 10.02 23.04 -3.17
C SER A 278 10.09 22.13 -4.39
N THR A 279 11.25 21.49 -4.58
CA THR A 279 11.50 20.54 -5.66
C THR A 279 12.40 19.41 -5.15
N ASP A 280 12.18 18.19 -5.63
CA ASP A 280 13.00 17.02 -5.27
C ASP A 280 14.29 16.91 -6.10
N GLN A 281 14.46 17.78 -7.08
CA GLN A 281 15.60 17.77 -8.00
C GLN A 281 16.01 19.20 -8.37
N ILE A 282 17.29 19.37 -8.70
CA ILE A 282 17.78 20.61 -9.33
C ILE A 282 17.40 20.53 -10.82
N THR A 283 16.37 21.27 -11.20
CA THR A 283 15.76 21.21 -12.55
C THR A 283 15.22 22.56 -12.99
N LEU A 284 15.30 22.86 -14.26
CA LEU A 284 14.64 24.05 -14.82
C LEU A 284 13.12 23.81 -15.07
N ASN A 285 12.64 22.59 -14.91
CA ASN A 285 11.22 22.28 -15.04
C ASN A 285 10.50 22.43 -13.69
N LEU A 286 10.33 23.67 -13.24
CA LEU A 286 9.65 23.99 -12.01
C LEU A 286 8.13 24.10 -12.22
N PRO A 287 7.30 23.84 -11.20
CA PRO A 287 5.84 23.94 -11.27
C PRO A 287 5.35 25.40 -11.19
N VAL A 288 5.99 26.28 -11.96
CA VAL A 288 5.67 27.71 -12.02
C VAL A 288 5.69 28.19 -13.47
N SER A 289 4.84 29.16 -13.79
CA SER A 289 4.94 29.86 -15.08
C SER A 289 6.23 30.65 -15.12
N LYS A 290 7.07 30.43 -16.10
CA LYS A 290 8.36 31.12 -16.22
C LYS A 290 8.58 31.72 -17.61
N ARG A 291 9.38 32.78 -17.65
CA ARG A 291 9.90 33.35 -18.91
C ARG A 291 10.88 32.39 -19.59
N ASN A 292 11.03 32.51 -20.89
CA ASN A 292 12.07 31.81 -21.61
C ASN A 292 13.46 32.40 -21.36
N ASN A 293 13.55 33.71 -21.12
CA ASN A 293 14.79 34.47 -20.92
C ASN A 293 14.63 35.47 -19.78
N ASN A 294 15.73 36.02 -19.30
CA ASN A 294 15.76 37.05 -18.26
C ASN A 294 15.12 36.59 -16.94
N TYR A 295 15.58 35.46 -16.45
CA TYR A 295 15.17 34.91 -15.16
C TYR A 295 16.35 34.31 -14.39
N ALA A 296 16.19 34.26 -13.08
CA ALA A 296 17.12 33.57 -12.20
C ALA A 296 16.39 32.60 -11.26
N ILE A 297 17.10 31.57 -10.80
CA ILE A 297 16.61 30.59 -9.84
C ILE A 297 17.66 30.40 -8.76
N ARG A 298 17.22 30.42 -7.51
CA ARG A 298 18.01 30.05 -6.33
C ARG A 298 17.43 28.81 -5.70
N TYR A 299 18.22 27.74 -5.56
CA TYR A 299 17.87 26.55 -4.79
C TYR A 299 18.60 26.59 -3.46
N VAL A 300 17.89 26.32 -2.36
CA VAL A 300 18.46 26.33 -1.01
C VAL A 300 17.97 25.13 -0.21
N GLY A 301 18.85 24.56 0.60
CA GLY A 301 18.54 23.46 1.49
C GLY A 301 19.78 22.88 2.15
N GLN A 302 19.74 21.61 2.47
CA GLN A 302 20.87 20.89 3.03
C GLN A 302 21.22 19.67 2.18
N LEU A 303 22.51 19.40 2.07
CA LEU A 303 23.08 18.20 1.48
C LEU A 303 23.58 17.30 2.60
N HIS A 304 23.06 16.09 2.69
CA HIS A 304 23.51 15.08 3.65
C HIS A 304 24.66 14.26 3.05
N ALA A 305 25.88 14.59 3.41
CA ALA A 305 27.07 13.86 2.98
C ALA A 305 27.12 12.48 3.67
N PRO A 306 27.08 11.35 2.92
CA PRO A 306 27.03 10.02 3.53
C PRO A 306 28.31 9.62 4.25
N THR A 307 29.46 10.17 3.85
CA THR A 307 30.77 9.87 4.44
C THR A 307 31.64 11.13 4.49
N GLU A 308 32.53 11.22 5.47
CA GLU A 308 33.56 12.25 5.49
C GLU A 308 34.55 12.06 4.33
N GLY A 309 34.95 13.16 3.70
CA GLY A 309 36.01 13.14 2.67
C GLY A 309 35.91 14.26 1.64
N SER A 310 36.69 14.12 0.57
CA SER A 310 36.79 15.10 -0.53
C SER A 310 35.74 14.83 -1.59
N TYR A 311 34.83 15.77 -1.77
CA TYR A 311 33.76 15.75 -2.76
C TYR A 311 34.13 16.67 -3.93
N THR A 312 33.84 16.25 -5.15
CA THR A 312 33.95 17.12 -6.33
C THR A 312 32.53 17.42 -6.83
N PHE A 313 32.15 18.69 -6.92
CA PHE A 313 30.89 19.14 -7.50
C PHE A 313 31.13 19.64 -8.92
N ILE A 314 30.15 19.42 -9.79
CA ILE A 314 30.19 19.77 -11.21
C ILE A 314 28.89 20.49 -11.54
N SER A 315 28.99 21.72 -12.11
CA SER A 315 27.87 22.41 -12.72
C SER A 315 28.06 22.49 -14.20
N ILE A 316 27.02 22.13 -14.96
CA ILE A 316 26.91 22.34 -16.39
C ILE A 316 25.73 23.27 -16.61
N SER A 317 25.96 24.44 -17.14
CA SER A 317 24.88 25.42 -17.37
C SER A 317 25.03 26.19 -18.67
N ASP A 318 23.94 26.76 -19.10
CA ASP A 318 23.69 27.72 -20.17
C ASP A 318 22.54 28.64 -19.65
N ASP A 319 22.71 29.86 -19.17
CA ASP A 319 23.95 30.62 -18.93
C ASP A 319 24.60 30.29 -17.57
N GLY A 320 24.73 31.28 -16.70
CA GLY A 320 25.55 31.23 -15.48
C GLY A 320 24.96 30.44 -14.33
N SER A 321 25.83 29.78 -13.57
CA SER A 321 25.48 29.08 -12.34
C SER A 321 26.57 29.12 -11.27
N ARG A 322 26.18 28.87 -10.01
CA ARG A 322 27.11 28.79 -8.87
C ARG A 322 26.63 27.72 -7.89
N ILE A 323 27.57 27.00 -7.28
CA ILE A 323 27.30 26.07 -6.17
C ILE A 323 28.01 26.57 -4.93
N VAL A 324 27.26 26.74 -3.85
CA VAL A 324 27.74 27.18 -2.54
C VAL A 324 27.44 26.09 -1.51
N ILE A 325 28.43 25.76 -0.67
CA ILE A 325 28.29 24.78 0.41
C ILE A 325 28.88 25.37 1.68
N ASP A 326 28.12 25.38 2.77
CA ASP A 326 28.50 26.01 4.05
C ASP A 326 28.98 27.44 3.88
N GLY A 327 28.36 28.22 2.98
CA GLY A 327 28.73 29.58 2.65
C GLY A 327 29.98 29.73 1.77
N GLN A 328 30.65 28.62 1.40
CA GLN A 328 31.82 28.65 0.53
C GLN A 328 31.41 28.41 -0.95
N VAL A 329 31.83 29.28 -1.86
CA VAL A 329 31.68 29.06 -3.30
C VAL A 329 32.59 27.90 -3.73
N VAL A 330 31.96 26.76 -4.09
CA VAL A 330 32.66 25.54 -4.52
C VAL A 330 32.81 25.50 -6.03
N VAL A 331 31.76 25.89 -6.77
CA VAL A 331 31.79 26.00 -8.23
C VAL A 331 31.33 27.39 -8.61
N ASP A 332 32.13 28.09 -9.40
CA ASP A 332 31.75 29.36 -10.02
C ASP A 332 31.74 29.18 -11.55
N ASN A 333 30.56 29.24 -12.12
CA ASN A 333 30.28 29.14 -13.56
C ASN A 333 29.46 30.34 -14.03
N ASP A 334 29.65 31.53 -13.40
CA ASP A 334 28.89 32.73 -13.67
C ASP A 334 29.21 33.39 -15.02
N GLY A 335 28.30 34.26 -15.48
CA GLY A 335 28.40 35.03 -16.72
C GLY A 335 27.57 34.47 -17.87
N ILE A 336 27.43 35.26 -18.95
CA ILE A 336 26.75 34.83 -20.18
C ILE A 336 27.68 33.89 -20.96
N HIS A 337 27.19 32.67 -21.24
CA HIS A 337 27.90 31.68 -22.05
C HIS A 337 26.94 30.57 -22.50
N GLY A 338 27.21 29.97 -23.64
CA GLY A 338 26.57 28.70 -24.00
C GLY A 338 27.00 27.57 -23.06
N ARG A 339 26.48 26.38 -23.29
CA ARG A 339 26.73 25.19 -22.46
C ARG A 339 28.18 25.05 -22.01
N ARG A 340 28.45 25.24 -20.74
CA ARG A 340 29.80 25.22 -20.14
C ARG A 340 29.79 24.39 -18.85
N ALA A 341 30.83 23.56 -18.66
CA ALA A 341 31.04 22.79 -17.44
C ALA A 341 32.12 23.41 -16.58
N ARG A 342 31.90 23.47 -15.26
CA ARG A 342 32.89 23.81 -14.23
C ARG A 342 32.79 22.84 -13.07
N ASN A 343 33.90 22.63 -12.37
CA ASN A 343 33.95 21.81 -11.19
C ASN A 343 34.73 22.45 -10.06
N GLY A 344 34.46 22.04 -8.84
CA GLY A 344 35.20 22.45 -7.65
C GLY A 344 35.23 21.32 -6.62
N LYS A 345 36.18 21.41 -5.68
CA LYS A 345 36.34 20.41 -4.63
C LYS A 345 36.18 21.02 -3.27
N ILE A 346 35.56 20.27 -2.37
CA ILE A 346 35.40 20.63 -0.96
C ILE A 346 35.52 19.37 -0.09
N ASN A 347 36.09 19.50 1.10
CA ASN A 347 36.07 18.45 2.10
C ASN A 347 34.86 18.63 3.00
N LEU A 348 34.02 17.59 3.10
CA LEU A 348 32.82 17.57 3.92
C LEU A 348 32.98 16.53 5.02
N SER A 349 32.44 16.84 6.21
CA SER A 349 32.19 15.85 7.24
C SER A 349 31.01 14.95 6.82
N ALA A 350 30.80 13.83 7.49
CA ALA A 350 29.53 13.11 7.34
C ALA A 350 28.41 13.89 8.02
N GLY A 351 27.26 14.03 7.36
CA GLY A 351 26.08 14.72 7.89
C GLY A 351 25.58 15.86 7.02
N ALA A 352 24.80 16.76 7.59
CA ALA A 352 24.13 17.84 6.89
C ALA A 352 25.04 19.05 6.69
N HIS A 353 25.01 19.62 5.49
CA HIS A 353 25.73 20.81 5.06
C HIS A 353 24.78 21.77 4.37
N ASP A 354 24.90 23.07 4.63
CA ASP A 354 24.13 24.07 3.90
C ASP A 354 24.48 24.01 2.42
N PHE A 355 23.47 23.89 1.56
CA PHE A 355 23.63 23.69 0.13
C PHE A 355 22.80 24.68 -0.66
N GLU A 356 23.46 25.41 -1.56
CA GLU A 356 22.82 26.40 -2.42
C GLU A 356 23.28 26.22 -3.87
N VAL A 357 22.33 26.29 -4.82
CA VAL A 357 22.60 26.38 -6.25
C VAL A 357 21.92 27.60 -6.82
N GLN A 358 22.72 28.44 -7.49
CA GLN A 358 22.27 29.64 -8.17
C GLN A 358 22.34 29.42 -9.69
N PHE A 359 21.37 29.94 -10.41
CA PHE A 359 21.29 29.87 -11.88
C PHE A 359 20.64 31.13 -12.43
N PHE A 360 21.08 31.59 -13.61
CA PHE A 360 20.36 32.56 -14.41
C PHE A 360 20.41 32.21 -15.89
N ASN A 361 19.38 32.64 -16.63
CA ASN A 361 19.33 32.66 -18.07
C ASN A 361 19.04 34.08 -18.58
N GLY A 362 20.04 34.72 -19.21
CA GLY A 362 19.90 36.05 -19.85
C GLY A 362 19.22 35.95 -21.22
N GLY A 363 19.44 34.86 -21.96
CA GLY A 363 18.81 34.68 -23.28
C GLY A 363 19.37 33.49 -24.03
N GLY A 364 18.63 33.01 -25.04
CA GLY A 364 19.03 31.87 -25.85
C GLY A 364 18.55 30.54 -25.31
N GLY A 365 19.45 29.54 -25.25
CA GLY A 365 19.20 28.26 -24.63
C GLY A 365 19.16 28.35 -23.11
N ALA A 366 18.65 27.33 -22.42
CA ALA A 366 18.74 27.21 -20.97
C ALA A 366 19.03 25.76 -20.58
N GLU A 367 20.13 25.55 -19.86
CA GLU A 367 20.52 24.23 -19.31
C GLU A 367 21.04 24.41 -17.88
N LEU A 368 20.65 23.54 -16.97
CA LEU A 368 21.24 23.42 -15.65
C LEU A 368 21.32 21.92 -15.28
N SER A 369 22.52 21.46 -15.03
CA SER A 369 22.79 20.11 -14.51
C SER A 369 23.84 20.17 -13.41
N VAL A 370 23.51 19.65 -12.24
CA VAL A 370 24.41 19.56 -11.10
C VAL A 370 24.71 18.09 -10.81
N ALA A 371 25.99 17.77 -10.73
CA ALA A 371 26.47 16.43 -10.43
C ALA A 371 27.57 16.47 -9.37
N TRP A 372 27.85 15.32 -8.76
CA TRP A 372 28.91 15.19 -7.78
C TRP A 372 29.74 13.91 -7.93
N GLN A 373 30.86 13.88 -7.28
CA GLN A 373 31.71 12.71 -7.12
C GLN A 373 32.03 12.57 -5.63
N PRO A 374 31.36 11.67 -4.91
CA PRO A 374 31.66 11.40 -3.50
C PRO A 374 33.04 10.72 -3.35
N PRO A 375 33.60 10.71 -2.12
CA PRO A 375 34.89 10.06 -1.84
C PRO A 375 34.91 8.60 -2.31
N GLY A 376 36.04 8.16 -2.90
CA GLY A 376 36.19 6.80 -3.41
C GLY A 376 35.54 6.52 -4.78
N SER A 377 34.91 7.49 -5.42
CA SER A 377 34.34 7.34 -6.77
C SER A 377 35.43 7.08 -7.81
N SER A 378 35.28 6.00 -8.59
CA SER A 378 36.23 5.61 -9.66
C SER A 378 35.71 6.06 -11.04
N GLY A 379 35.66 7.33 -11.33
CA GLY A 379 35.18 7.78 -12.65
C GLY A 379 35.47 9.26 -12.92
N ARG A 380 35.63 9.61 -14.21
CA ARG A 380 35.81 11.02 -14.63
C ARG A 380 34.52 11.79 -14.75
N ARG A 381 33.37 11.12 -14.73
CA ARG A 381 32.02 11.75 -14.83
C ARG A 381 31.37 11.74 -13.47
N GLY A 382 30.80 12.89 -13.08
CA GLY A 382 29.93 12.97 -11.90
C GLY A 382 28.61 12.23 -12.11
N VAL A 383 27.99 11.86 -11.01
CA VAL A 383 26.63 11.32 -10.99
C VAL A 383 25.68 12.37 -10.42
N PRO A 384 24.39 12.38 -10.77
CA PRO A 384 23.41 13.25 -10.13
C PRO A 384 23.44 13.08 -8.61
N ILE A 385 23.24 14.15 -7.86
CA ILE A 385 23.06 14.07 -6.41
C ILE A 385 21.77 13.33 -6.13
N PRO A 386 21.80 12.22 -5.36
CA PRO A 386 20.58 11.51 -4.98
C PRO A 386 19.64 12.45 -4.21
N SER A 387 18.38 12.47 -4.59
CA SER A 387 17.39 13.38 -4.02
C SER A 387 17.00 13.05 -2.57
N ASP A 388 17.29 11.85 -2.09
CA ASP A 388 17.16 11.42 -0.70
C ASP A 388 18.26 12.00 0.21
N LEU A 389 19.31 12.56 -0.37
CA LEU A 389 20.37 13.27 0.33
C LEU A 389 20.16 14.79 0.36
N LEU A 390 19.07 15.28 -0.20
CA LEU A 390 18.72 16.70 -0.21
C LEU A 390 17.50 16.94 0.68
N THR A 391 17.58 17.91 1.60
CA THR A 391 16.46 18.35 2.45
C THR A 391 16.35 19.87 2.49
N THR A 392 15.14 20.36 2.73
CA THR A 392 14.86 21.77 2.99
C THR A 392 14.13 21.92 4.31
N ARG A 393 14.30 23.04 5.01
CA ARG A 393 13.62 23.35 6.29
C ARG A 393 12.36 24.19 6.09
N THR A 394 11.60 23.90 5.04
CA THR A 394 10.34 24.59 4.73
C THR A 394 9.11 23.81 5.20
N GLY A 395 9.28 22.58 5.67
CA GLY A 395 8.19 21.73 6.10
C GLY A 395 7.54 22.19 7.41
N LYS A 396 6.21 22.19 7.45
CA LYS A 396 5.46 22.36 8.70
C LYS A 396 5.69 21.14 9.59
N PRO A 397 6.10 21.31 10.86
CA PRO A 397 6.22 20.19 11.79
C PRO A 397 4.91 19.41 11.90
N MET A 398 5.01 18.09 12.00
CA MET A 398 3.86 17.20 12.11
C MET A 398 3.89 16.48 13.46
N ILE A 399 3.19 17.06 14.44
CA ILE A 399 3.13 16.55 15.82
C ILE A 399 1.81 15.78 16.01
N PRO A 400 1.83 14.54 16.55
CA PRO A 400 0.62 13.77 16.78
C PRO A 400 -0.38 14.53 17.65
N LEU A 401 -1.67 14.47 17.29
CA LEU A 401 -2.75 15.15 17.99
C LEU A 401 -2.86 14.62 19.43
N GLY A 402 -2.96 15.56 20.40
CA GLY A 402 -3.10 15.22 21.81
C GLY A 402 -1.85 14.60 22.44
N SER A 403 -0.69 14.66 21.76
CA SER A 403 0.55 14.18 22.34
C SER A 403 0.98 15.07 23.49
N ALA A 404 1.43 14.45 24.59
CA ALA A 404 2.00 15.11 25.74
C ALA A 404 3.36 14.49 26.07
N PRO A 405 4.28 15.26 26.69
CA PRO A 405 5.55 14.70 27.17
C PRO A 405 5.29 13.50 28.08
N PHE A 406 5.95 12.38 27.80
CA PHE A 406 5.82 11.16 28.56
C PHE A 406 7.20 10.60 28.90
N VAL A 407 7.42 10.34 30.18
CA VAL A 407 8.64 9.70 30.67
C VAL A 407 8.25 8.35 31.29
N SER A 408 8.80 7.28 30.76
CA SER A 408 8.53 5.95 31.29
C SER A 408 9.12 5.77 32.68
N ASP A 409 8.30 5.38 33.66
CA ASP A 409 8.73 5.04 35.02
C ASP A 409 9.12 3.56 35.07
N PRO A 410 10.38 3.21 35.46
CA PRO A 410 10.84 1.83 35.52
C PRO A 410 10.09 0.96 36.50
N GLN A 411 9.56 1.53 37.61
CA GLN A 411 8.80 0.73 38.60
C GLN A 411 7.40 0.43 38.04
N LYS A 412 6.72 1.42 37.45
CA LYS A 412 5.44 1.22 36.79
C LYS A 412 5.57 0.28 35.61
N SER A 413 6.66 0.39 34.81
CA SER A 413 6.95 -0.52 33.70
C SER A 413 7.05 -1.98 34.16
N ARG A 414 7.78 -2.27 35.25
CA ARG A 414 7.84 -3.64 35.84
C ARG A 414 6.47 -4.15 36.29
N MET A 415 5.63 -3.29 36.87
CA MET A 415 4.26 -3.65 37.22
C MET A 415 3.41 -3.93 35.98
N GLY A 416 3.55 -3.12 34.94
CA GLY A 416 2.89 -3.32 33.66
C GLY A 416 3.27 -4.62 32.96
N GLN A 417 4.55 -5.00 33.00
CA GLN A 417 5.03 -6.31 32.51
C GLN A 417 4.34 -7.49 33.18
N ARG A 418 4.22 -7.44 34.51
CA ARG A 418 3.51 -8.49 35.28
C ARG A 418 2.01 -8.52 34.92
N MET A 419 1.39 -7.35 34.74
CA MET A 419 -0.02 -7.27 34.35
C MET A 419 -0.23 -7.80 32.92
N PHE A 420 0.69 -7.53 32.01
CA PHE A 420 0.64 -8.01 30.62
C PHE A 420 0.57 -9.56 30.59
N ALA A 421 1.38 -10.24 31.39
CA ALA A 421 1.33 -11.67 31.52
C ALA A 421 0.05 -12.17 32.27
N ALA A 422 -0.30 -11.52 33.39
CA ALA A 422 -1.45 -11.91 34.21
C ALA A 422 -2.81 -11.75 33.50
N MET A 423 -2.93 -10.74 32.63
CA MET A 423 -4.12 -10.48 31.81
C MET A 423 -4.12 -11.26 30.50
N SER A 424 -3.14 -12.13 30.31
CA SER A 424 -2.97 -12.97 29.10
C SER A 424 -2.81 -12.19 27.77
N CYS A 425 -2.36 -10.94 27.82
CA CYS A 425 -2.03 -10.18 26.61
C CYS A 425 -0.95 -10.89 25.77
N VAL A 426 -0.02 -11.57 26.46
CA VAL A 426 1.07 -12.36 25.87
C VAL A 426 0.57 -13.54 25.03
N SER A 427 -0.67 -14.02 25.21
CA SER A 427 -1.24 -15.09 24.38
C SER A 427 -1.40 -14.65 22.92
N CYS A 428 -1.86 -13.40 22.70
CA CYS A 428 -2.00 -12.83 21.36
C CYS A 428 -0.75 -12.05 20.93
N HIS A 429 -0.05 -11.41 21.87
CA HIS A 429 1.14 -10.60 21.65
C HIS A 429 2.35 -11.23 22.34
N PRO A 430 2.96 -12.27 21.74
CA PRO A 430 4.12 -12.93 22.35
C PRO A 430 5.27 -11.94 22.50
N LEU A 431 5.91 -11.97 23.67
CA LEU A 431 7.12 -11.21 24.00
C LEU A 431 8.11 -12.15 24.68
N ASP A 432 9.38 -12.04 24.33
CA ASP A 432 10.43 -12.87 24.86
C ASP A 432 10.49 -12.86 26.40
N GLY A 433 10.62 -14.02 26.98
CA GLY A 433 10.68 -14.20 28.43
C GLY A 433 9.34 -14.08 29.16
N LEU A 434 8.22 -13.90 28.47
CA LEU A 434 6.89 -13.87 29.07
C LEU A 434 6.03 -15.06 28.59
N ALA A 435 5.23 -15.59 29.51
CA ALA A 435 4.28 -16.66 29.25
C ALA A 435 2.90 -16.33 29.80
N PRO A 436 1.82 -16.83 29.20
CA PRO A 436 0.47 -16.64 29.71
C PRO A 436 0.31 -17.34 31.06
N MET A 437 -0.29 -16.66 32.04
CA MET A 437 -0.51 -17.20 33.38
C MET A 437 -1.81 -18.03 33.48
N ARG A 438 -2.63 -18.06 32.43
CA ARG A 438 -3.91 -18.78 32.39
C ARG A 438 -3.91 -19.78 31.25
N LYS A 439 -4.46 -20.96 31.49
CA LYS A 439 -4.78 -21.94 30.43
C LYS A 439 -6.28 -21.91 30.16
N ALA A 440 -6.65 -21.93 28.91
CA ALA A 440 -8.02 -22.08 28.46
C ALA A 440 -8.31 -23.56 28.13
N LYS A 441 -9.59 -23.92 28.01
CA LYS A 441 -10.01 -25.22 27.47
C LYS A 441 -9.58 -25.31 25.99
N ARG A 442 -9.39 -26.51 25.48
CA ARG A 442 -9.18 -26.73 24.07
C ARG A 442 -10.39 -26.29 23.24
N LEU A 443 -10.18 -25.96 21.98
CA LEU A 443 -11.25 -25.47 21.11
C LEU A 443 -12.41 -26.46 20.99
N ASN A 444 -12.12 -27.74 20.84
CA ASN A 444 -13.10 -28.83 20.73
C ASN A 444 -13.80 -29.22 22.07
N GLU A 445 -13.35 -28.64 23.19
CA GLU A 445 -13.96 -28.81 24.54
C GLU A 445 -14.89 -27.65 24.89
N LEU A 446 -15.03 -26.68 24.00
CA LEU A 446 -15.91 -25.53 24.22
C LEU A 446 -17.37 -25.89 23.98
N ASP A 447 -18.21 -25.49 24.88
CA ASP A 447 -19.66 -25.58 24.72
C ASP A 447 -20.15 -24.29 24.03
N PRO A 448 -20.61 -24.35 22.76
CA PRO A 448 -21.07 -23.17 22.01
C PRO A 448 -22.34 -22.54 22.57
N ASP A 449 -23.13 -23.29 23.36
CA ASP A 449 -24.39 -22.83 23.95
C ASP A 449 -24.19 -22.27 25.37
N GLN A 450 -22.98 -22.35 25.92
CA GLN A 450 -22.67 -21.80 27.21
C GLN A 450 -22.84 -20.28 27.23
N ASN A 451 -23.78 -19.77 28.04
CA ASN A 451 -24.08 -18.34 28.16
C ASN A 451 -23.06 -17.52 28.95
N GLN A 452 -21.89 -18.12 29.28
CA GLN A 452 -20.80 -17.47 29.99
C GLN A 452 -19.50 -17.66 29.23
N GLY A 453 -18.73 -16.60 29.05
CA GLY A 453 -17.47 -16.63 28.31
C GLY A 453 -17.43 -15.58 27.18
N CYS A 454 -16.45 -15.68 26.28
CA CYS A 454 -16.22 -14.66 25.23
C CYS A 454 -17.39 -14.53 24.24
N LEU A 455 -18.19 -15.58 24.06
CA LEU A 455 -19.35 -15.61 23.14
C LEU A 455 -20.69 -15.53 23.87
N GLY A 456 -20.70 -15.55 25.20
CA GLY A 456 -21.92 -15.47 25.99
C GLY A 456 -22.44 -14.04 26.15
N ASP A 457 -23.71 -13.92 26.60
CA ASP A 457 -24.31 -12.62 26.96
C ASP A 457 -23.71 -12.08 28.27
N THR A 458 -23.22 -12.96 29.12
CA THR A 458 -22.53 -12.61 30.37
C THR A 458 -21.04 -12.96 30.27
N ILE A 459 -20.21 -11.93 30.18
CA ILE A 459 -18.75 -12.11 30.07
C ILE A 459 -18.13 -11.96 31.45
N ARG A 460 -17.36 -12.97 31.88
CA ARG A 460 -16.66 -12.93 33.15
C ARG A 460 -15.50 -11.95 33.14
N ARG A 461 -15.26 -11.30 34.28
CA ARG A 461 -14.13 -10.40 34.47
C ARG A 461 -12.80 -11.04 34.06
N GLY A 462 -12.03 -10.31 33.24
CA GLY A 462 -10.71 -10.73 32.75
C GLY A 462 -10.74 -11.69 31.57
N LEU A 463 -11.90 -11.90 30.91
CA LEU A 463 -12.02 -12.52 29.60
C LEU A 463 -12.12 -11.44 28.52
N PRO A 464 -11.64 -11.72 27.32
CA PRO A 464 -11.75 -10.79 26.20
C PRO A 464 -13.22 -10.60 25.78
N HIS A 465 -13.61 -9.34 25.60
CA HIS A 465 -14.91 -8.95 25.05
C HIS A 465 -14.75 -8.44 23.63
N TYR A 466 -15.38 -9.12 22.69
CA TYR A 466 -15.51 -8.69 21.30
C TYR A 466 -16.95 -8.18 21.10
N ASP A 467 -17.12 -6.97 20.58
CA ASP A 467 -18.43 -6.42 20.21
C ASP A 467 -18.91 -7.07 18.90
N LEU A 468 -19.18 -8.38 18.93
CA LEU A 468 -19.55 -9.17 17.76
C LEU A 468 -20.97 -8.84 17.31
N ALA A 469 -21.17 -8.70 16.00
CA ALA A 469 -22.50 -8.72 15.40
C ALA A 469 -23.15 -10.10 15.58
N ASP A 470 -24.47 -10.17 15.56
CA ASP A 470 -25.23 -11.42 15.76
C ASP A 470 -24.82 -12.51 14.77
N HIS A 471 -24.63 -12.17 13.50
CA HIS A 471 -24.19 -13.12 12.48
C HIS A 471 -22.75 -13.60 12.73
N GLN A 472 -21.84 -12.75 13.20
CA GLN A 472 -20.47 -13.15 13.55
C GLN A 472 -20.48 -14.15 14.75
N ARG A 473 -21.32 -13.87 15.74
CA ARG A 473 -21.50 -14.76 16.89
C ARG A 473 -22.11 -16.10 16.49
N ALA A 474 -23.11 -16.09 15.63
CA ALA A 474 -23.75 -17.30 15.09
C ALA A 474 -22.77 -18.15 14.29
N ASP A 475 -21.97 -17.52 13.42
CA ASP A 475 -20.97 -18.21 12.60
C ASP A 475 -19.85 -18.82 13.47
N LEU A 476 -19.38 -18.11 14.51
CA LEU A 476 -18.42 -18.65 15.46
C LEU A 476 -18.98 -19.89 16.21
N LYS A 477 -20.22 -19.81 16.68
CA LYS A 477 -20.89 -20.96 17.32
C LYS A 477 -21.01 -22.16 16.38
N ALA A 478 -21.38 -21.93 15.12
CA ALA A 478 -21.45 -22.97 14.09
C ALA A 478 -20.08 -23.63 13.83
N ALA A 479 -19.01 -22.85 13.82
CA ALA A 479 -17.66 -23.37 13.70
C ALA A 479 -17.25 -24.23 14.90
N LEU A 480 -17.56 -23.81 16.13
CA LEU A 480 -17.29 -24.60 17.33
C LEU A 480 -18.04 -25.94 17.33
N VAL A 481 -19.32 -25.96 16.90
CA VAL A 481 -20.09 -27.19 16.73
C VAL A 481 -19.43 -28.13 15.69
N ALA A 482 -18.92 -27.55 14.60
CA ALA A 482 -18.21 -28.33 13.57
C ALA A 482 -16.91 -28.90 14.13
N HIS A 483 -16.10 -28.11 14.85
CA HIS A 483 -14.83 -28.54 15.40
C HIS A 483 -14.93 -29.51 16.59
N ALA A 484 -16.09 -29.67 17.21
CA ALA A 484 -16.37 -30.72 18.17
C ALA A 484 -16.47 -32.11 17.52
N LYS A 485 -16.56 -32.15 16.16
CA LYS A 485 -16.58 -33.37 15.35
C LYS A 485 -15.29 -33.49 14.54
N THR A 486 -14.98 -34.69 14.06
CA THR A 486 -13.85 -34.88 13.14
C THR A 486 -14.12 -34.18 11.82
N ASN A 487 -13.32 -33.20 11.45
CA ASN A 487 -13.43 -32.49 10.18
C ASN A 487 -12.41 -33.04 9.15
N PRO A 488 -12.78 -33.26 7.90
CA PRO A 488 -11.83 -33.59 6.85
C PRO A 488 -10.89 -32.40 6.58
N PRO A 489 -9.70 -32.63 6.03
CA PRO A 489 -8.84 -31.56 5.53
C PRO A 489 -9.60 -30.66 4.54
N LEU A 490 -9.19 -29.40 4.44
CA LEU A 490 -9.75 -28.49 3.44
C LEU A 490 -9.48 -29.03 2.04
N SER A 491 -10.49 -29.00 1.17
CA SER A 491 -10.29 -29.18 -0.25
C SER A 491 -9.44 -28.06 -0.86
N PRO A 492 -8.82 -28.26 -2.01
CA PRO A 492 -8.09 -27.21 -2.70
C PRO A 492 -8.94 -25.94 -2.91
N ALA A 493 -10.19 -26.07 -3.33
CA ALA A 493 -11.11 -24.96 -3.54
C ALA A 493 -11.42 -24.19 -2.23
N GLU A 494 -11.70 -24.92 -1.14
CA GLU A 494 -11.89 -24.30 0.19
C GLU A 494 -10.62 -23.59 0.68
N THR A 495 -9.44 -24.16 0.40
CA THR A 495 -8.15 -23.54 0.73
C THR A 495 -7.95 -22.23 -0.02
N VAL A 496 -8.26 -22.18 -1.32
CA VAL A 496 -8.20 -20.97 -2.15
C VAL A 496 -9.16 -19.93 -1.61
N GLN A 497 -10.44 -20.27 -1.41
CA GLN A 497 -11.47 -19.37 -0.93
C GLN A 497 -11.10 -18.75 0.44
N LYS A 498 -10.68 -19.59 1.38
CA LYS A 498 -10.27 -19.13 2.72
C LYS A 498 -9.03 -18.26 2.67
N THR A 499 -8.06 -18.58 1.83
CA THR A 499 -6.87 -17.75 1.62
C THR A 499 -7.24 -16.38 1.06
N MET A 500 -8.05 -16.35 0.01
CA MET A 500 -8.50 -15.10 -0.61
C MET A 500 -9.27 -14.21 0.37
N ALA A 501 -10.10 -14.80 1.24
CA ALA A 501 -10.80 -14.07 2.28
C ALA A 501 -9.85 -13.59 3.38
N ALA A 502 -8.98 -14.46 3.91
CA ALA A 502 -8.07 -14.12 4.99
C ALA A 502 -7.09 -13.00 4.60
N PHE A 503 -6.59 -12.97 3.36
CA PHE A 503 -5.68 -11.94 2.86
C PHE A 503 -6.39 -10.82 2.09
N ASN A 504 -7.73 -10.86 2.09
CA ASN A 504 -8.58 -9.87 1.41
C ASN A 504 -8.24 -9.67 -0.09
N CYS A 505 -7.85 -10.75 -0.78
CA CYS A 505 -7.62 -10.73 -2.23
C CYS A 505 -8.89 -10.31 -2.99
N TYR A 506 -10.07 -10.60 -2.41
CA TYR A 506 -11.38 -10.20 -2.91
C TYR A 506 -11.60 -8.68 -2.99
N ALA A 507 -10.82 -7.87 -2.29
CA ALA A 507 -10.87 -6.41 -2.44
C ALA A 507 -10.53 -5.94 -3.85
N CYS A 508 -9.70 -6.72 -4.58
CA CYS A 508 -9.19 -6.39 -5.91
C CYS A 508 -9.50 -7.45 -6.97
N HIS A 509 -9.56 -8.72 -6.58
CA HIS A 509 -9.73 -9.83 -7.50
C HIS A 509 -11.10 -10.49 -7.36
N GLN A 510 -11.71 -10.81 -8.49
CA GLN A 510 -12.91 -11.64 -8.54
C GLN A 510 -12.53 -13.09 -8.80
N ARG A 511 -13.20 -14.03 -8.08
CA ARG A 511 -13.16 -15.46 -8.34
C ARG A 511 -14.47 -16.12 -7.91
N ASP A 512 -14.99 -17.03 -8.73
CA ASP A 512 -16.23 -17.79 -8.48
C ASP A 512 -17.42 -16.88 -8.11
N GLY A 513 -17.51 -15.71 -8.76
CA GLY A 513 -18.55 -14.72 -8.51
C GLY A 513 -18.35 -13.86 -7.24
N LEU A 514 -17.29 -14.10 -6.46
CA LEU A 514 -16.95 -13.35 -5.25
C LEU A 514 -15.89 -12.28 -5.52
N GLY A 515 -16.02 -11.14 -4.83
CA GLY A 515 -15.00 -10.09 -4.79
C GLY A 515 -14.93 -9.22 -6.04
N GLY A 516 -13.78 -8.57 -6.19
CA GLY A 516 -13.55 -7.50 -7.14
C GLY A 516 -13.94 -6.13 -6.58
N PRO A 517 -13.38 -5.04 -7.10
CA PRO A 517 -13.77 -3.70 -6.70
C PRO A 517 -15.22 -3.41 -7.12
N SER A 518 -15.96 -2.65 -6.31
CA SER A 518 -17.29 -2.17 -6.73
C SER A 518 -17.16 -1.33 -8.01
N THR A 519 -18.21 -1.28 -8.83
CA THR A 519 -18.22 -0.51 -10.08
C THR A 519 -17.83 0.94 -9.84
N ALA A 520 -18.39 1.59 -8.82
CA ALA A 520 -18.09 2.98 -8.49
C ALA A 520 -16.62 3.19 -8.08
N LEU A 521 -16.04 2.24 -7.33
CA LEU A 521 -14.62 2.29 -6.95
C LEU A 521 -13.72 2.05 -8.17
N ALA A 522 -14.10 1.08 -9.02
CA ALA A 522 -13.36 0.74 -10.24
C ALA A 522 -13.30 1.92 -11.21
N GLU A 523 -14.43 2.53 -11.53
CA GLU A 523 -14.52 3.66 -12.44
C GLU A 523 -13.71 4.88 -11.98
N LYS A 524 -13.68 5.14 -10.67
CA LYS A 524 -13.08 6.36 -10.14
C LYS A 524 -11.59 6.22 -9.84
N TYR A 525 -11.12 5.06 -9.37
CA TYR A 525 -9.78 4.92 -8.79
C TYR A 525 -8.89 3.88 -9.46
N PHE A 526 -9.44 2.96 -10.26
CA PHE A 526 -8.63 1.99 -10.97
C PHE A 526 -8.34 2.51 -12.38
N GLN A 527 -7.08 2.86 -12.63
CA GLN A 527 -6.67 3.57 -13.84
C GLN A 527 -5.45 2.93 -14.50
N THR A 528 -5.25 3.24 -15.77
CA THR A 528 -4.02 2.94 -16.48
C THR A 528 -2.96 4.02 -16.25
N THR A 529 -1.69 3.65 -16.35
CA THR A 529 -0.56 4.60 -16.33
C THR A 529 -0.31 5.28 -17.67
N PHE A 530 -0.99 4.84 -18.74
CA PHE A 530 -0.87 5.36 -20.09
C PHE A 530 -2.22 5.90 -20.59
N GLU A 531 -2.19 6.84 -21.51
CA GLU A 531 -3.40 7.41 -22.14
C GLU A 531 -4.13 6.42 -23.07
N ILE A 532 -3.52 5.28 -23.38
CA ILE A 532 -4.08 4.28 -24.30
C ILE A 532 -5.15 3.46 -23.59
N ASP A 533 -6.36 3.46 -24.12
CA ASP A 533 -7.47 2.68 -23.61
C ASP A 533 -7.27 1.16 -23.86
N LEU A 534 -6.92 0.45 -22.79
CA LEU A 534 -6.82 -1.02 -22.76
C LEU A 534 -8.15 -1.70 -22.38
N GLY A 535 -9.25 -0.94 -22.25
CA GLY A 535 -10.50 -1.43 -21.68
C GLY A 535 -10.39 -1.76 -20.20
N GLU A 536 -11.33 -2.50 -19.67
CA GLU A 536 -11.37 -2.90 -18.25
C GLU A 536 -10.14 -3.74 -17.87
N GLU A 537 -9.62 -4.57 -18.76
CA GLU A 537 -8.39 -5.35 -18.53
C GLU A 537 -7.14 -4.49 -18.25
N GLY A 538 -7.16 -3.23 -18.68
CA GLY A 538 -6.07 -2.28 -18.42
C GLY A 538 -6.15 -1.61 -17.06
N LYS A 539 -7.32 -1.59 -16.44
CA LYS A 539 -7.63 -0.85 -15.21
C LYS A 539 -7.82 -1.78 -14.02
N ILE A 540 -8.65 -2.82 -14.19
CA ILE A 540 -9.09 -3.70 -13.10
C ILE A 540 -8.12 -4.89 -12.94
N PRO A 541 -7.73 -5.24 -11.69
CA PRO A 541 -6.97 -6.46 -11.43
C PRO A 541 -7.65 -7.69 -12.04
N PRO A 542 -6.87 -8.65 -12.59
CA PRO A 542 -7.43 -9.77 -13.32
C PRO A 542 -8.32 -10.65 -12.44
N ARG A 543 -9.38 -11.19 -13.04
CA ARG A 543 -10.14 -12.30 -12.45
C ARG A 543 -9.20 -13.47 -12.20
N LEU A 544 -9.45 -14.20 -11.11
CA LEU A 544 -8.65 -15.38 -10.73
C LEU A 544 -9.35 -16.71 -11.08
N ASP A 545 -10.50 -16.64 -11.76
CA ASP A 545 -11.10 -17.82 -12.38
C ASP A 545 -10.08 -18.46 -13.33
N HIS A 546 -9.87 -19.75 -13.23
CA HIS A 546 -8.89 -20.52 -14.02
C HIS A 546 -7.41 -20.09 -13.84
N ALA A 547 -7.07 -19.31 -12.82
CA ALA A 547 -5.68 -18.88 -12.63
C ALA A 547 -4.72 -20.05 -12.37
N GLY A 548 -5.17 -21.09 -11.69
CA GLY A 548 -4.40 -22.30 -11.45
C GLY A 548 -4.15 -23.12 -12.73
N ALA A 549 -5.12 -23.16 -13.65
CA ALA A 549 -4.95 -23.76 -14.96
C ALA A 549 -4.05 -22.91 -15.88
N LYS A 550 -4.07 -21.59 -15.72
CA LYS A 550 -3.30 -20.64 -16.52
C LYS A 550 -1.82 -20.61 -16.19
N PHE A 551 -1.49 -20.45 -14.91
CA PHE A 551 -0.12 -20.17 -14.48
C PHE A 551 0.64 -21.46 -14.14
N ARG A 552 1.94 -21.45 -14.45
CA ARG A 552 2.87 -22.40 -13.84
C ARG A 552 2.97 -22.08 -12.35
N PRO A 553 3.00 -23.07 -11.44
CA PRO A 553 3.04 -22.82 -9.99
C PRO A 553 4.17 -21.91 -9.57
N GLU A 554 5.38 -22.09 -10.11
CA GLU A 554 6.56 -21.26 -9.80
C GLU A 554 6.40 -19.81 -10.27
N ALA A 555 5.73 -19.60 -11.39
CA ALA A 555 5.44 -18.27 -11.88
C ALA A 555 4.42 -17.55 -10.99
N LEU A 556 3.38 -18.25 -10.55
CA LEU A 556 2.40 -17.69 -9.63
C LEU A 556 3.04 -17.36 -8.28
N LYS A 557 3.89 -18.24 -7.74
CA LYS A 557 4.69 -17.99 -6.56
C LYS A 557 5.57 -16.75 -6.72
N SER A 558 6.26 -16.63 -7.86
CA SER A 558 7.08 -15.46 -8.18
C SER A 558 6.26 -14.16 -8.22
N ILE A 559 5.06 -14.17 -8.82
CA ILE A 559 4.15 -13.02 -8.84
C ILE A 559 3.77 -12.58 -7.43
N LEU A 560 3.55 -13.54 -6.53
CA LEU A 560 3.12 -13.27 -5.15
C LEU A 560 4.26 -12.80 -4.25
N THR A 561 5.52 -13.17 -4.52
CA THR A 561 6.65 -12.91 -3.61
C THR A 561 7.63 -11.87 -4.12
N SER A 562 7.70 -11.64 -5.45
CA SER A 562 8.73 -10.77 -6.05
C SER A 562 8.47 -9.29 -5.79
N ASP A 563 9.51 -8.57 -5.40
CA ASP A 563 9.48 -7.10 -5.28
C ASP A 563 9.63 -6.39 -6.64
N LYS A 564 9.94 -7.12 -7.71
CA LYS A 564 10.29 -6.54 -9.03
C LYS A 564 9.30 -6.86 -10.15
N LEU A 565 8.35 -7.77 -9.96
CA LEU A 565 7.54 -8.30 -11.05
C LEU A 565 6.26 -7.49 -11.29
N HIS A 566 6.35 -6.40 -12.05
CA HIS A 566 5.18 -5.72 -12.64
C HIS A 566 4.81 -6.36 -13.99
N VAL A 567 4.04 -7.45 -13.95
CA VAL A 567 3.55 -8.10 -15.19
C VAL A 567 2.65 -7.16 -16.00
N ARG A 568 1.87 -6.34 -15.31
CA ARG A 568 0.94 -5.37 -15.89
C ARG A 568 1.42 -3.95 -15.59
N HIS A 569 2.53 -3.54 -16.19
CA HIS A 569 3.16 -2.23 -16.01
C HIS A 569 2.26 -1.04 -16.39
N TYR A 570 1.19 -1.30 -17.13
CA TYR A 570 0.19 -0.32 -17.54
C TYR A 570 -0.89 -0.05 -16.47
N MET A 571 -0.95 -0.83 -15.41
CA MET A 571 -1.88 -0.60 -14.30
C MET A 571 -1.25 0.29 -13.23
N ALA A 572 -1.96 1.33 -12.80
CA ALA A 572 -1.54 2.12 -11.65
C ALA A 572 -1.63 1.31 -10.35
N THR A 573 -2.68 0.50 -10.21
CA THR A 573 -2.88 -0.37 -9.04
C THR A 573 -1.80 -1.46 -8.96
N ARG A 574 -1.19 -1.58 -7.78
CA ARG A 574 -0.08 -2.51 -7.52
C ARG A 574 -0.58 -3.80 -6.88
N MET A 575 -0.12 -4.93 -7.41
CA MET A 575 -0.27 -6.21 -6.73
C MET A 575 0.68 -6.24 -5.53
N PRO A 576 0.19 -6.48 -4.29
CA PRO A 576 1.07 -6.61 -3.12
C PRO A 576 1.98 -7.83 -3.19
N SER A 577 3.09 -7.80 -2.43
CA SER A 577 3.88 -9.01 -2.14
C SER A 577 3.48 -9.64 -0.80
N PHE A 578 3.63 -10.96 -0.74
CA PHE A 578 3.25 -11.79 0.40
C PHE A 578 4.41 -12.71 0.82
N SER A 579 4.26 -13.39 1.96
CA SER A 579 5.30 -14.31 2.42
C SER A 579 5.44 -15.54 1.48
N PRO A 580 6.65 -16.15 1.41
CA PRO A 580 6.88 -17.35 0.63
C PRO A 580 5.95 -18.51 1.01
N GLU A 581 5.64 -18.67 2.30
CA GLU A 581 4.76 -19.75 2.82
C GLU A 581 3.33 -19.59 2.30
N LEU A 582 2.81 -18.35 2.29
CA LEU A 582 1.51 -18.07 1.69
C LEU A 582 1.51 -18.35 0.20
N ALA A 583 2.53 -17.87 -0.50
CA ALA A 583 2.65 -18.02 -1.93
C ALA A 583 2.73 -19.51 -2.36
N ASP A 584 3.48 -20.33 -1.62
CA ASP A 584 3.56 -21.78 -1.83
C ASP A 584 2.20 -22.45 -1.63
N ARG A 585 1.57 -22.23 -0.49
CA ARG A 585 0.27 -22.83 -0.17
C ARG A 585 -0.81 -22.41 -1.17
N PHE A 586 -0.87 -21.13 -1.52
CA PHE A 586 -1.87 -20.63 -2.44
C PHE A 586 -1.67 -21.13 -3.87
N SER A 587 -0.42 -21.14 -4.38
CA SER A 587 -0.14 -21.60 -5.74
C SER A 587 -0.39 -23.08 -5.92
N GLN A 588 -0.12 -23.90 -4.91
CA GLN A 588 -0.47 -25.32 -4.91
C GLN A 588 -1.99 -25.52 -4.86
N ALA A 589 -2.67 -24.84 -3.96
CA ALA A 589 -4.12 -24.98 -3.81
C ALA A 589 -4.89 -24.54 -5.05
N ILE A 590 -4.57 -23.39 -5.64
CA ILE A 590 -5.25 -22.87 -6.83
C ILE A 590 -4.95 -23.74 -8.07
N GLY A 591 -3.73 -24.28 -8.17
CA GLY A 591 -3.37 -25.23 -9.21
C GLY A 591 -4.15 -26.56 -9.12
N ALA A 592 -4.46 -27.00 -7.90
CA ALA A 592 -5.24 -28.22 -7.68
C ALA A 592 -6.76 -27.97 -7.73
N ALA A 593 -7.22 -26.74 -7.50
CA ALA A 593 -8.65 -26.39 -7.51
C ALA A 593 -9.20 -26.17 -8.91
N ASP A 594 -8.36 -25.73 -9.85
CA ASP A 594 -8.78 -25.43 -11.21
C ASP A 594 -8.62 -26.66 -12.12
N ASP A 595 -9.57 -26.84 -13.03
CA ASP A 595 -9.48 -27.88 -14.06
C ASP A 595 -8.22 -27.65 -14.90
N GLN A 596 -7.35 -28.67 -14.90
CA GLN A 596 -6.12 -28.61 -15.68
C GLN A 596 -6.43 -28.78 -17.18
N PRO A 597 -5.75 -28.00 -18.05
CA PRO A 597 -5.91 -28.15 -19.49
C PRO A 597 -5.41 -29.52 -19.92
N LYS A 598 -6.06 -30.10 -20.98
CA LYS A 598 -5.77 -31.45 -21.50
C LYS A 598 -4.32 -31.64 -21.96
N PHE A 599 -3.63 -30.57 -22.28
CA PHE A 599 -2.24 -30.59 -22.75
C PHE A 599 -1.33 -29.96 -21.67
N THR A 600 -0.59 -30.79 -20.97
CA THR A 600 0.35 -30.37 -19.91
C THR A 600 1.74 -30.07 -20.44
N GLU A 601 2.08 -30.64 -21.61
CA GLU A 601 3.38 -30.44 -22.26
C GLU A 601 3.21 -29.67 -23.57
N GLY A 602 4.12 -28.72 -23.80
CA GLY A 602 4.19 -27.99 -25.06
C GLY A 602 4.82 -28.85 -26.17
N PRO A 603 4.71 -28.39 -27.43
CA PRO A 603 5.36 -29.05 -28.56
C PRO A 603 6.89 -29.07 -28.39
N SER A 604 7.55 -30.08 -28.94
CA SER A 604 9.02 -30.11 -29.02
C SER A 604 9.53 -28.92 -29.86
N PHE A 605 10.66 -28.37 -29.47
CA PHE A 605 11.26 -27.25 -30.21
C PHE A 605 11.66 -27.70 -31.63
N SER A 606 11.34 -26.86 -32.61
CA SER A 606 11.78 -26.93 -34.01
C SER A 606 12.03 -25.50 -34.53
N GLU A 607 13.16 -25.30 -35.20
CA GLU A 607 13.50 -24.00 -35.83
C GLU A 607 12.45 -23.61 -36.89
N GLU A 608 11.96 -24.54 -37.68
CA GLU A 608 10.93 -24.31 -38.66
C GLU A 608 9.62 -23.85 -38.01
N MET A 609 9.20 -24.53 -36.97
CA MET A 609 8.03 -24.10 -36.19
C MET A 609 8.20 -22.75 -35.56
N ALA A 610 9.39 -22.44 -35.00
CA ALA A 610 9.68 -21.14 -34.45
C ALA A 610 9.64 -20.01 -35.51
N ALA A 611 10.11 -20.29 -36.74
CA ALA A 611 10.04 -19.35 -37.86
C ALA A 611 8.59 -19.04 -38.27
N HIS A 612 7.73 -20.07 -38.32
CA HIS A 612 6.29 -19.88 -38.54
C HIS A 612 5.66 -19.04 -37.40
N GLY A 613 6.00 -19.31 -36.16
CA GLY A 613 5.54 -18.55 -35.00
C GLY A 613 5.96 -17.08 -35.05
N GLN A 614 7.23 -16.79 -35.41
CA GLN A 614 7.73 -15.44 -35.62
C GLN A 614 6.89 -14.69 -36.68
N ARG A 615 6.57 -15.35 -37.80
CA ARG A 615 5.73 -14.79 -38.86
C ARG A 615 4.33 -14.47 -38.35
N PHE A 616 3.70 -15.37 -37.60
CA PHE A 616 2.36 -15.14 -37.05
C PHE A 616 2.32 -13.95 -36.08
N VAL A 617 3.35 -13.79 -35.24
CA VAL A 617 3.42 -12.71 -34.24
C VAL A 617 3.65 -11.35 -34.92
N GLY A 618 4.35 -11.31 -36.07
CA GLY A 618 4.65 -10.11 -36.84
C GLY A 618 3.48 -9.57 -37.65
N VAL A 619 3.68 -8.38 -38.28
CA VAL A 619 2.64 -7.69 -39.10
C VAL A 619 2.21 -8.45 -40.35
N THR A 620 3.01 -9.41 -40.81
CA THR A 620 2.68 -10.27 -41.96
C THR A 620 1.83 -11.48 -41.57
N GLY A 621 1.51 -11.65 -40.29
CA GLY A 621 0.68 -12.71 -39.74
C GLY A 621 -0.51 -12.16 -38.98
N MET A 622 -0.70 -12.59 -37.72
CA MET A 622 -1.79 -12.18 -36.85
C MET A 622 -1.53 -10.84 -36.14
N ALA A 623 -0.36 -10.25 -36.38
CA ALA A 623 0.06 -8.94 -35.88
C ALA A 623 -0.07 -8.75 -34.36
N CYS A 624 0.28 -9.78 -33.56
CA CYS A 624 0.22 -9.74 -32.10
C CYS A 624 1.00 -8.55 -31.52
N ILE A 625 2.10 -8.12 -32.19
CA ILE A 625 2.92 -6.96 -31.87
C ILE A 625 2.19 -5.61 -31.99
N THR A 626 0.98 -5.58 -32.53
CA THR A 626 0.16 -4.36 -32.50
C THR A 626 -0.24 -4.00 -31.07
N CYS A 627 -0.50 -5.03 -30.24
CA CYS A 627 -1.00 -4.89 -28.89
C CYS A 627 -0.03 -5.39 -27.82
N HIS A 628 0.98 -6.18 -28.17
CA HIS A 628 1.89 -6.81 -27.21
C HIS A 628 3.33 -6.37 -27.43
N ARG A 629 3.98 -6.02 -26.34
CA ARG A 629 5.45 -5.84 -26.30
C ARG A 629 6.14 -7.18 -26.57
N ILE A 630 7.36 -7.15 -27.05
CA ILE A 630 8.14 -8.35 -27.32
C ILE A 630 9.63 -8.12 -27.10
N ALA A 631 10.29 -8.98 -26.34
CA ALA A 631 11.73 -8.92 -26.05
C ALA A 631 12.17 -7.50 -25.58
N GLY A 632 11.37 -6.85 -24.74
CA GLY A 632 11.64 -5.49 -24.24
C GLY A 632 11.38 -4.35 -25.23
N GLN A 633 10.97 -4.65 -26.48
CA GLN A 633 10.56 -3.65 -27.46
C GLN A 633 9.09 -3.26 -27.26
N ASP A 634 8.77 -2.01 -27.57
CA ASP A 634 7.39 -1.51 -27.49
C ASP A 634 6.52 -2.12 -28.58
N ALA A 635 5.23 -2.31 -28.26
CA ALA A 635 4.23 -2.68 -29.26
C ALA A 635 3.97 -1.52 -30.23
N LEU A 636 3.38 -1.83 -31.38
CA LEU A 636 3.14 -0.81 -32.41
C LEU A 636 2.06 0.22 -32.04
N ALA A 637 1.08 -0.18 -31.21
CA ALA A 637 -0.02 0.69 -30.76
C ALA A 637 -0.29 0.55 -29.28
N ILE A 638 -0.81 -0.59 -28.82
CA ILE A 638 -1.20 -0.84 -27.42
C ILE A 638 -0.04 -1.45 -26.67
N GLN A 639 0.33 -0.90 -25.50
CA GLN A 639 1.46 -1.40 -24.70
C GLN A 639 1.03 -2.51 -23.74
N GLY A 640 0.54 -3.63 -24.27
CA GLY A 640 0.16 -4.81 -23.50
C GLY A 640 1.36 -5.55 -22.90
N ILE A 641 1.10 -6.71 -22.27
CA ILE A 641 2.14 -7.53 -21.66
C ILE A 641 3.20 -7.97 -22.67
N ASP A 642 4.45 -8.07 -22.20
CA ASP A 642 5.56 -8.58 -23.03
C ASP A 642 5.44 -10.07 -23.24
N LEU A 643 5.38 -10.50 -24.52
CA LEU A 643 5.23 -11.89 -24.91
C LEU A 643 6.43 -12.76 -24.58
N SER A 644 7.64 -12.19 -24.42
CA SER A 644 8.86 -12.93 -24.04
C SER A 644 8.73 -13.63 -22.68
N SER A 645 7.85 -13.13 -21.80
CA SER A 645 7.60 -13.70 -20.48
C SER A 645 6.52 -14.79 -20.47
N VAL A 646 5.80 -15.00 -21.55
CA VAL A 646 4.62 -15.90 -21.58
C VAL A 646 5.02 -17.36 -21.36
N TYR A 647 6.07 -17.82 -22.00
CA TYR A 647 6.54 -19.20 -21.90
C TYR A 647 6.87 -19.65 -20.46
N ASP A 648 7.46 -18.77 -19.67
CA ASP A 648 7.81 -19.05 -18.27
C ASP A 648 6.62 -18.96 -17.32
N ARG A 649 5.60 -18.20 -17.68
CA ARG A 649 4.46 -17.93 -16.79
C ARG A 649 3.27 -18.83 -17.02
N VAL A 650 2.97 -19.15 -18.27
CA VAL A 650 1.71 -19.74 -18.69
C VAL A 650 1.88 -21.23 -18.99
N GLN A 651 0.87 -22.03 -18.71
CA GLN A 651 0.84 -23.45 -19.10
C GLN A 651 0.51 -23.58 -20.58
N PRO A 652 1.16 -24.49 -21.34
CA PRO A 652 0.99 -24.61 -22.79
C PRO A 652 -0.43 -25.01 -23.17
N GLY A 653 -1.08 -25.86 -22.39
CA GLY A 653 -2.46 -26.29 -22.65
C GLY A 653 -3.44 -25.11 -22.49
N TRP A 654 -3.29 -24.30 -21.46
CA TRP A 654 -4.10 -23.10 -21.28
C TRP A 654 -3.84 -22.08 -22.39
N PHE A 655 -2.58 -21.86 -22.77
CA PHE A 655 -2.21 -20.96 -23.87
C PHE A 655 -2.92 -21.33 -25.17
N ARG A 656 -2.92 -22.60 -25.53
CA ARG A 656 -3.61 -23.10 -26.70
C ARG A 656 -5.13 -22.82 -26.68
N GLN A 657 -5.78 -23.19 -25.60
CA GLN A 657 -7.23 -22.99 -25.44
C GLN A 657 -7.59 -21.50 -25.46
N PHE A 658 -6.81 -20.69 -24.78
CA PHE A 658 -7.01 -19.25 -24.72
C PHE A 658 -6.86 -18.58 -26.10
N LEU A 659 -5.83 -18.94 -26.88
CA LEU A 659 -5.65 -18.36 -28.23
C LEU A 659 -6.78 -18.76 -29.19
N LEU A 660 -7.30 -19.98 -29.06
CA LEU A 660 -8.41 -20.43 -29.90
C LEU A 660 -9.74 -19.76 -29.55
N ASN A 661 -9.99 -19.46 -28.28
CA ASN A 661 -11.22 -18.79 -27.83
C ASN A 661 -10.98 -17.90 -26.60
N PRO A 662 -10.42 -16.70 -26.78
CA PRO A 662 -10.12 -15.78 -25.66
C PRO A 662 -11.35 -15.38 -24.86
N ALA A 663 -12.50 -15.17 -25.53
CA ALA A 663 -13.74 -14.72 -24.90
C ALA A 663 -14.34 -15.76 -23.95
N ALA A 664 -14.04 -17.06 -24.09
CA ALA A 664 -14.47 -18.09 -23.15
C ALA A 664 -13.82 -17.93 -21.76
N TYR A 665 -12.63 -17.33 -21.70
CA TYR A 665 -11.87 -17.11 -20.47
C TYR A 665 -12.03 -15.69 -19.91
N ASN A 666 -12.26 -14.75 -20.77
CA ASN A 666 -12.57 -13.37 -20.41
C ASN A 666 -13.52 -12.77 -21.45
N PRO A 667 -14.83 -12.68 -21.16
CA PRO A 667 -15.83 -12.16 -22.11
C PRO A 667 -15.57 -10.71 -22.56
N GLU A 668 -14.85 -9.93 -21.75
CA GLU A 668 -14.56 -8.51 -22.02
C GLU A 668 -13.19 -8.30 -22.68
N THR A 669 -12.49 -9.39 -23.04
CA THR A 669 -11.16 -9.28 -23.63
C THR A 669 -11.18 -8.58 -24.99
N ARG A 670 -10.19 -7.69 -25.19
CA ARG A 670 -9.93 -7.10 -26.53
C ARG A 670 -9.11 -8.00 -27.45
N MET A 671 -8.64 -9.14 -26.92
CA MET A 671 -7.89 -10.09 -27.73
C MET A 671 -8.83 -10.77 -28.74
N PRO A 672 -8.58 -10.62 -30.06
CA PRO A 672 -9.46 -11.19 -31.08
C PRO A 672 -9.36 -12.71 -31.13
N GLN A 673 -10.42 -13.35 -31.58
CA GLN A 673 -10.41 -14.74 -31.96
C GLN A 673 -9.82 -14.89 -33.36
N PHE A 674 -8.61 -15.44 -33.45
CA PHE A 674 -7.88 -15.54 -34.73
C PHE A 674 -8.34 -16.72 -35.60
N TRP A 675 -9.01 -17.72 -35.05
CA TRP A 675 -9.50 -18.90 -35.75
C TRP A 675 -11.03 -19.04 -35.61
N PRO A 676 -11.83 -18.12 -36.19
CA PRO A 676 -13.28 -18.21 -36.10
C PRO A 676 -13.75 -19.53 -36.76
N ASP A 677 -14.69 -20.23 -36.10
CA ASP A 677 -15.21 -21.51 -36.53
C ASP A 677 -14.14 -22.59 -36.77
N GLY A 678 -12.97 -22.48 -36.09
CA GLY A 678 -11.86 -23.40 -36.24
C GLY A 678 -11.14 -23.30 -37.61
N LYS A 679 -11.30 -22.19 -38.33
CA LYS A 679 -10.68 -21.98 -39.64
C LYS A 679 -9.53 -20.96 -39.55
N SER A 680 -8.41 -21.32 -40.18
CA SER A 680 -7.26 -20.40 -40.24
C SER A 680 -7.43 -19.35 -41.33
N PRO A 681 -7.11 -18.09 -41.06
CA PRO A 681 -6.95 -17.03 -42.08
C PRO A 681 -5.69 -17.24 -42.94
N PHE A 682 -4.82 -18.20 -42.59
CA PHE A 682 -3.59 -18.54 -43.28
C PHE A 682 -3.57 -20.02 -43.66
N PRO A 683 -4.38 -20.46 -44.65
CA PRO A 683 -4.52 -21.87 -44.98
C PRO A 683 -3.24 -22.50 -45.54
N ASP A 684 -2.35 -21.69 -46.14
CA ASP A 684 -1.10 -22.17 -46.77
C ASP A 684 0.04 -22.38 -45.74
N ILE A 685 -0.16 -22.00 -44.47
CA ILE A 685 0.83 -22.18 -43.44
C ILE A 685 0.42 -23.35 -42.55
N LEU A 686 1.29 -24.36 -42.41
CA LEU A 686 1.04 -25.55 -41.60
C LEU A 686 -0.31 -26.25 -41.96
N GLY A 687 -0.64 -26.27 -43.25
CA GLY A 687 -1.89 -26.88 -43.77
C GLY A 687 -3.17 -26.22 -43.24
N GLY A 688 -3.10 -24.99 -42.75
CA GLY A 688 -4.22 -24.26 -42.16
C GLY A 688 -4.69 -24.83 -40.82
N SER A 689 -3.91 -25.70 -40.17
CA SER A 689 -4.25 -26.30 -38.87
C SER A 689 -4.13 -25.31 -37.75
N PRO A 690 -5.23 -24.91 -37.06
CA PRO A 690 -5.17 -24.01 -35.94
C PRO A 690 -4.23 -24.48 -34.82
N ASP A 691 -4.27 -25.77 -34.51
CA ASP A 691 -3.42 -26.36 -33.45
C ASP A 691 -1.94 -26.23 -33.77
N GLN A 692 -1.53 -26.56 -35.02
CA GLN A 692 -0.12 -26.44 -35.43
C GLN A 692 0.32 -24.97 -35.48
N GLN A 693 -0.57 -24.06 -35.87
CA GLN A 693 -0.28 -22.64 -35.91
C GLN A 693 -0.11 -22.07 -34.49
N VAL A 694 -0.94 -22.45 -33.52
CA VAL A 694 -0.78 -22.10 -32.11
C VAL A 694 0.51 -22.71 -31.55
N ASP A 695 0.82 -23.96 -31.86
CA ASP A 695 2.06 -24.62 -31.44
C ASP A 695 3.30 -23.93 -32.00
N SER A 696 3.24 -23.40 -33.21
CA SER A 696 4.33 -22.63 -33.81
C SER A 696 4.57 -21.32 -33.05
N ILE A 697 3.50 -20.61 -32.64
CA ILE A 697 3.62 -19.41 -31.82
C ILE A 697 4.23 -19.77 -30.46
N TRP A 698 3.76 -20.84 -29.81
CA TRP A 698 4.33 -21.31 -28.54
C TRP A 698 5.82 -21.64 -28.66
N THR A 699 6.22 -22.33 -29.74
CA THR A 699 7.61 -22.68 -30.02
C THR A 699 8.47 -21.44 -30.22
N TYR A 700 7.97 -20.42 -30.90
CA TYR A 700 8.67 -19.14 -31.04
C TYR A 700 8.83 -18.44 -29.68
N LEU A 701 7.77 -18.38 -28.85
CA LEU A 701 7.82 -17.77 -27.53
C LEU A 701 8.75 -18.52 -26.56
N SER A 702 9.03 -19.81 -26.79
CA SER A 702 9.99 -20.58 -25.98
C SER A 702 11.43 -20.06 -26.07
N LEU A 703 11.76 -19.29 -27.10
CA LEU A 703 13.05 -18.62 -27.26
C LEU A 703 13.24 -17.45 -26.29
N LYS A 704 12.18 -16.96 -25.64
CA LYS A 704 12.22 -15.90 -24.62
C LYS A 704 12.95 -14.64 -25.13
N ASN A 705 13.91 -14.15 -24.34
CA ASN A 705 14.71 -12.97 -24.71
C ASN A 705 15.67 -13.20 -25.90
N SER A 706 15.87 -14.45 -26.31
CA SER A 706 16.72 -14.81 -27.48
C SER A 706 15.93 -14.88 -28.78
N MET A 707 14.61 -14.61 -28.76
CA MET A 707 13.79 -14.68 -29.97
C MET A 707 14.21 -13.59 -30.96
N PRO A 708 14.34 -13.93 -32.25
CA PRO A 708 14.53 -12.92 -33.30
C PRO A 708 13.29 -12.04 -33.39
N LEU A 709 13.48 -10.73 -33.57
CA LEU A 709 12.37 -9.79 -33.61
C LEU A 709 11.43 -10.10 -34.81
N PRO A 710 10.12 -10.04 -34.63
CA PRO A 710 9.17 -10.27 -35.72
C PRO A 710 9.14 -9.06 -36.68
N VAL A 711 8.73 -9.29 -37.93
CA VAL A 711 8.56 -8.23 -38.92
C VAL A 711 7.61 -7.17 -38.41
N GLY A 712 8.03 -5.91 -38.44
CA GLY A 712 7.29 -4.76 -37.95
C GLY A 712 7.83 -4.13 -36.66
N ILE A 713 8.75 -4.80 -35.95
CA ILE A 713 9.44 -4.23 -34.78
C ILE A 713 10.83 -3.75 -35.18
N THR A 714 11.15 -2.51 -34.86
CA THR A 714 12.48 -1.92 -34.99
C THR A 714 13.18 -1.93 -33.61
N PRO A 715 14.43 -2.39 -33.50
CA PRO A 715 15.16 -2.36 -32.24
C PRO A 715 15.30 -0.93 -31.69
N LYS A 716 15.14 -0.75 -30.38
CA LYS A 716 15.45 0.52 -29.70
C LYS A 716 16.96 0.79 -29.82
N GLY A 717 17.31 1.93 -30.39
CA GLY A 717 18.73 2.37 -30.50
C GLY A 717 19.36 2.27 -31.88
N GLN A 718 18.59 1.97 -32.92
CA GLN A 718 19.00 2.18 -34.33
C GLN A 718 18.38 3.44 -34.92
#